data_f81a28ba7024a6ab3b36c8d654769896
#
_entry.id   f81a28ba7024a6ab3b36c8d654769896
#
_cell.length_a   1.000
_cell.length_b   1.000
_cell.length_c   1.000
_cell.angle_alpha   90.00
_cell.angle_beta   90.00
_cell.angle_gamma   90.00
#
_symmetry.space_group_name_H-M   'P 1'
#
loop_
_entity.id
_entity.type
_entity.pdbx_description
1 polymer ?
#
loop_
_entity_poly.entity_id
_entity_poly.type
_entity_poly.pdbx_seq_one_letter_code
_entity_poly.pdbx_strand_id
1 'polypeptide(L)'
;MKRNCKKNIGIVLLLLMGLMASCGHTVDEKADAQRVDRLHQLDELLGAQSPDALKEIEKGMREAKDSMAYYECYVRKGRWFCQSDTPDSTVNYMDRTIRFALSQPDTPRRNGLLAYTYNCQAINYHNFHRKADEVVRLYRLAYEYSMRSDMQHQAPSICANLGDAFVYKNQLREAAGCYRRALFLVDSLQLPKEENVTLYVGLADIYLKLNDFESSLKCYQQTEAYLSVLSLSMQAYYLNNYGSFYYYKKDYPQSLRKFLQLERLLVKNGKENCFDMYLCKLNMADVYLNLDSIALSEKYLAECEPFLVANHDVAAVYYCNTIHIGQDVKKGNMAAVARTLSDERRLLGADAESQVAFGLRQIRNKYLRKYYLATGNYRMAYENLREDMQKNDSLEHKRTNMRASEIMDRFAQDTLKLHHELALEHKSVELNKTRQMALAALMVVLVVCMFFVMKSMRSGKRLEESKRRVLQLKLEGARNRISPHFVFNVLNNKILHANTAEANELMTLARLIRSNLDLSCQMKVALGTELDFVRQYLTLESPLMGDDFDYAIEVDPEVDLENTSIPSMFVQILVENALVHGLRGWDGKKTLRIDVLREQASTVVAVVDNGKGFDIRKKGKKRTGLGIITQTLAVVNEHNRNKMTFALQNVKAEDGRVLGCKAQVCIPDGFVM
;
A
#
# COMPACT_ATOMS: atom_id res chain seq x y z
N MET A 1 26.35 52.56 26.33
CA MET A 1 26.24 51.70 25.14
C MET A 1 27.07 50.41 25.17
N LYS A 2 28.24 50.33 25.85
CA LYS A 2 29.10 49.11 25.87
C LYS A 2 28.59 47.92 26.73
N ARG A 3 27.60 48.12 27.62
CA ARG A 3 27.10 47.05 28.53
C ARG A 3 25.98 46.21 27.94
N ASN A 4 25.22 46.72 26.94
CA ASN A 4 24.12 45.96 26.29
C ASN A 4 24.63 45.08 25.14
N CYS A 5 25.80 45.38 24.56
CA CYS A 5 26.38 44.57 23.49
C CYS A 5 26.87 43.18 23.99
N LYS A 6 27.40 43.11 25.23
CA LYS A 6 27.87 41.86 25.83
C LYS A 6 26.73 40.91 26.24
N LYS A 7 25.54 41.43 26.60
CA LYS A 7 24.36 40.59 26.89
C LYS A 7 23.77 39.96 25.65
N ASN A 8 23.75 40.66 24.53
CA ASN A 8 23.22 40.12 23.25
C ASN A 8 24.16 39.07 22.64
N ILE A 9 25.48 39.19 22.83
CA ILE A 9 26.46 38.17 22.38
C ILE A 9 26.30 36.88 23.20
N GLY A 10 25.99 36.95 24.50
CA GLY A 10 25.72 35.77 25.33
C GLY A 10 24.46 34.99 24.91
N ILE A 11 23.41 35.69 24.48
CA ILE A 11 22.16 35.05 23.99
C ILE A 11 22.36 34.42 22.62
N VAL A 12 23.14 35.06 21.75
CA VAL A 12 23.48 34.49 20.41
C VAL A 12 24.40 33.27 20.56
N LEU A 13 25.34 33.28 21.54
CA LEU A 13 26.17 32.10 21.83
C LEU A 13 25.40 30.96 22.43
N LEU A 14 24.37 31.21 23.27
CA LEU A 14 23.47 30.18 23.81
C LEU A 14 22.55 29.59 22.72
N LEU A 15 22.08 30.40 21.78
CA LEU A 15 21.32 29.93 20.61
C LEU A 15 22.19 29.14 19.63
N LEU A 16 23.47 29.52 19.46
CA LEU A 16 24.44 28.75 18.66
C LEU A 16 24.85 27.43 19.32
N MET A 17 24.96 27.37 20.65
CA MET A 17 25.18 26.13 21.38
C MET A 17 23.95 25.19 21.31
N GLY A 18 22.73 25.73 21.32
CA GLY A 18 21.50 24.96 21.08
C GLY A 18 21.41 24.38 19.67
N LEU A 19 21.94 25.10 18.67
CA LEU A 19 22.03 24.62 17.29
C LEU A 19 23.15 23.59 17.08
N MET A 20 24.24 23.66 17.84
CA MET A 20 25.32 22.66 17.81
C MET A 20 24.96 21.36 18.52
N ALA A 21 24.10 21.38 19.54
CA ALA A 21 23.54 20.18 20.15
C ALA A 21 22.61 19.40 19.20
N SER A 22 22.04 20.06 18.17
CA SER A 22 21.27 19.45 17.10
C SER A 22 22.11 18.65 16.10
N CYS A 23 23.42 18.91 15.96
CA CYS A 23 24.28 18.19 15.03
C CYS A 23 24.76 16.81 15.53
N GLY A 24 24.64 16.51 16.84
CA GLY A 24 24.95 15.18 17.40
C GLY A 24 23.93 14.09 16.97
N HIS A 25 22.69 14.47 16.66
CA HIS A 25 21.64 13.52 16.25
C HIS A 25 21.86 12.91 14.86
N THR A 26 22.55 13.61 13.96
CA THR A 26 22.69 13.16 12.57
C THR A 26 23.70 12.01 12.35
N VAL A 27 24.63 11.79 13.27
CA VAL A 27 25.63 10.71 13.18
C VAL A 27 25.07 9.40 13.71
N ASP A 28 24.28 9.44 14.78
CA ASP A 28 23.59 8.26 15.33
C ASP A 28 22.48 7.76 14.37
N GLU A 29 21.71 8.66 13.76
CA GLU A 29 20.66 8.28 12.78
C GLU A 29 21.22 7.55 11.56
N LYS A 30 22.40 7.95 11.05
CA LYS A 30 23.04 7.25 9.92
C LYS A 30 23.55 5.85 10.31
N ALA A 31 24.09 5.69 11.51
CA ALA A 31 24.55 4.40 11.99
C ALA A 31 23.39 3.43 12.23
N ASP A 32 22.28 3.91 12.75
CA ASP A 32 21.04 3.13 12.93
C ASP A 32 20.41 2.73 11.60
N ALA A 33 20.35 3.64 10.62
CA ALA A 33 19.85 3.33 9.28
C ALA A 33 20.69 2.22 8.60
N GLN A 34 22.03 2.30 8.67
CA GLN A 34 22.91 1.27 8.12
C GLN A 34 22.75 -0.10 8.83
N ARG A 35 22.50 -0.08 10.13
CA ARG A 35 22.20 -1.30 10.90
C ARG A 35 20.90 -1.93 10.45
N VAL A 36 19.83 -1.13 10.32
CA VAL A 36 18.52 -1.61 9.85
C VAL A 36 18.60 -2.19 8.46
N ASP A 37 19.28 -1.52 7.52
CA ASP A 37 19.52 -2.02 6.16
C ASP A 37 20.26 -3.37 6.15
N ARG A 38 21.30 -3.50 6.97
CA ARG A 38 22.04 -4.76 7.09
C ARG A 38 21.15 -5.90 7.61
N LEU A 39 20.34 -5.63 8.61
CA LEU A 39 19.40 -6.61 9.17
C LEU A 39 18.35 -7.02 8.13
N HIS A 40 17.86 -6.06 7.32
CA HIS A 40 16.95 -6.31 6.23
C HIS A 40 17.57 -7.25 5.17
N GLN A 41 18.81 -6.98 4.74
CA GLN A 41 19.53 -7.86 3.80
C GLN A 41 19.68 -9.30 4.34
N LEU A 42 19.96 -9.48 5.64
CA LEU A 42 20.01 -10.80 6.25
C LEU A 42 18.64 -11.49 6.25
N ASP A 43 17.56 -10.74 6.47
CA ASP A 43 16.20 -11.27 6.45
C ASP A 43 15.75 -11.63 5.02
N GLU A 44 16.20 -10.90 3.99
CA GLU A 44 15.99 -11.27 2.59
C GLU A 44 16.70 -12.58 2.22
N LEU A 45 17.97 -12.73 2.61
CA LEU A 45 18.73 -13.98 2.39
C LEU A 45 18.06 -15.18 3.08
N LEU A 46 17.55 -14.99 4.30
CA LEU A 46 16.77 -16.00 5.01
C LEU A 46 15.46 -16.32 4.31
N GLY A 47 14.74 -15.31 3.86
CA GLY A 47 13.47 -15.47 3.13
C GLY A 47 13.65 -16.20 1.80
N ALA A 48 14.76 -15.94 1.09
CA ALA A 48 15.13 -16.62 -0.15
C ALA A 48 15.73 -18.02 0.07
N GLN A 49 15.88 -18.47 1.33
CA GLN A 49 16.60 -19.73 1.69
C GLN A 49 17.98 -19.83 1.05
N SER A 50 18.69 -18.70 0.96
CA SER A 50 20.01 -18.64 0.34
C SER A 50 21.03 -19.49 1.12
N PRO A 51 21.88 -20.29 0.43
CA PRO A 51 22.96 -21.02 1.07
C PRO A 51 23.97 -20.11 1.80
N ASP A 52 24.09 -18.85 1.38
CA ASP A 52 25.00 -17.87 1.97
C ASP A 52 24.44 -17.22 3.25
N ALA A 53 23.15 -17.39 3.55
CA ALA A 53 22.50 -16.75 4.69
C ALA A 53 23.22 -17.05 6.02
N LEU A 54 23.51 -18.32 6.29
CA LEU A 54 24.20 -18.73 7.52
C LEU A 54 25.60 -18.10 7.63
N LYS A 55 26.34 -18.07 6.54
CA LYS A 55 27.70 -17.50 6.49
C LYS A 55 27.70 -16.00 6.80
N GLU A 56 26.77 -15.24 6.20
CA GLU A 56 26.65 -13.80 6.44
C GLU A 56 26.14 -13.50 7.86
N ILE A 57 25.24 -14.33 8.42
CA ILE A 57 24.80 -14.22 9.81
C ILE A 57 25.98 -14.46 10.77
N GLU A 58 26.76 -15.50 10.57
CA GLU A 58 27.94 -15.81 11.40
C GLU A 58 29.04 -14.76 11.30
N LYS A 59 29.22 -14.19 10.13
CA LYS A 59 30.08 -13.02 9.93
C LYS A 59 29.56 -11.83 10.74
N GLY A 60 28.25 -11.52 10.69
CA GLY A 60 27.62 -10.49 11.49
C GLY A 60 27.82 -10.68 12.98
N MET A 61 27.74 -11.91 13.48
CA MET A 61 28.00 -12.23 14.89
C MET A 61 29.47 -11.98 15.28
N ARG A 62 30.45 -12.30 14.42
CA ARG A 62 31.88 -12.05 14.67
C ARG A 62 32.22 -10.56 14.65
N GLU A 63 31.57 -9.79 13.78
CA GLU A 63 31.81 -8.35 13.59
C GLU A 63 30.99 -7.49 14.52
N ALA A 64 30.16 -8.08 15.39
CA ALA A 64 29.27 -7.37 16.29
C ALA A 64 30.05 -6.46 17.26
N LYS A 65 29.73 -5.17 17.25
CA LYS A 65 30.39 -4.15 18.09
C LYS A 65 29.87 -4.12 19.52
N ASP A 66 28.68 -4.60 19.75
CA ASP A 66 27.99 -4.68 21.05
C ASP A 66 27.17 -5.96 21.16
N SER A 67 26.73 -6.27 22.39
CA SER A 67 25.93 -7.45 22.67
C SER A 67 24.57 -7.42 21.95
N MET A 68 23.99 -6.24 21.73
CA MET A 68 22.73 -6.11 20.98
C MET A 68 22.93 -6.55 19.53
N ALA A 69 23.96 -6.04 18.83
CA ALA A 69 24.29 -6.43 17.47
C ALA A 69 24.57 -7.93 17.33
N TYR A 70 25.23 -8.53 18.34
CA TYR A 70 25.43 -9.96 18.39
C TYR A 70 24.12 -10.72 18.45
N TYR A 71 23.19 -10.34 19.35
CA TYR A 71 21.92 -11.03 19.50
C TYR A 71 20.97 -10.77 18.35
N GLU A 72 21.04 -9.65 17.65
CA GLU A 72 20.32 -9.38 16.41
C GLU A 72 20.68 -10.39 15.29
N CYS A 73 21.94 -10.79 15.21
CA CYS A 73 22.40 -11.87 14.32
C CYS A 73 22.12 -13.25 14.90
N TYR A 74 22.28 -13.44 16.20
CA TYR A 74 22.08 -14.71 16.90
C TYR A 74 20.66 -15.26 16.75
N VAL A 75 19.65 -14.39 16.87
CA VAL A 75 18.23 -14.78 16.64
C VAL A 75 17.98 -15.19 15.19
N ARG A 76 18.65 -14.55 14.22
CA ARG A 76 18.57 -14.92 12.80
C ARG A 76 19.20 -16.27 12.52
N LYS A 77 20.25 -16.61 13.23
CA LYS A 77 20.81 -17.97 13.19
C LYS A 77 19.78 -19.00 13.68
N GLY A 78 19.06 -18.69 14.75
CA GLY A 78 17.96 -19.53 15.24
C GLY A 78 16.82 -19.67 14.19
N ARG A 79 16.48 -18.61 13.48
CA ARG A 79 15.49 -18.65 12.38
C ARG A 79 15.97 -19.55 11.23
N TRP A 80 17.24 -19.51 10.88
CA TRP A 80 17.81 -20.38 9.87
C TRP A 80 17.65 -21.87 10.24
N PHE A 81 17.91 -22.25 11.50
CA PHE A 81 17.69 -23.61 11.98
C PHE A 81 16.21 -24.03 11.96
N CYS A 82 15.28 -23.10 12.20
CA CYS A 82 13.84 -23.37 12.08
C CYS A 82 13.47 -23.80 10.65
N GLN A 83 14.11 -23.23 9.64
CA GLN A 83 13.89 -23.57 8.23
C GLN A 83 14.60 -24.88 7.83
N SER A 84 15.56 -25.36 8.61
CA SER A 84 16.39 -26.55 8.34
C SER A 84 15.95 -27.79 9.14
N ASP A 85 14.67 -27.88 9.53
CA ASP A 85 14.07 -29.03 10.25
C ASP A 85 14.71 -29.38 11.62
N THR A 86 15.26 -28.39 12.32
CA THR A 86 15.77 -28.56 13.70
C THR A 86 15.04 -27.66 14.69
N PRO A 87 13.72 -27.91 14.93
CA PRO A 87 12.86 -27.00 15.70
C PRO A 87 13.27 -26.82 17.17
N ASP A 88 13.78 -27.85 17.82
CA ASP A 88 14.20 -27.80 19.24
C ASP A 88 15.43 -26.91 19.45
N SER A 89 16.35 -26.88 18.48
CA SER A 89 17.49 -25.98 18.50
C SER A 89 17.05 -24.52 18.41
N THR A 90 16.01 -24.25 17.60
CA THR A 90 15.43 -22.91 17.42
C THR A 90 14.92 -22.33 18.73
N VAL A 91 14.18 -23.11 19.54
CA VAL A 91 13.61 -22.64 20.82
C VAL A 91 14.71 -22.11 21.73
N ASN A 92 15.85 -22.79 21.84
CA ASN A 92 16.98 -22.37 22.65
C ASN A 92 17.55 -21.00 22.22
N TYR A 93 17.66 -20.75 20.90
CA TYR A 93 18.09 -19.45 20.38
C TYR A 93 17.13 -18.33 20.78
N MET A 94 15.82 -18.58 20.63
CA MET A 94 14.78 -17.58 20.94
C MET A 94 14.73 -17.29 22.44
N ASP A 95 14.69 -18.29 23.30
CA ASP A 95 14.64 -18.11 24.76
C ASP A 95 15.87 -17.39 25.33
N ARG A 96 17.04 -17.67 24.77
CA ARG A 96 18.27 -17.00 25.18
C ARG A 96 18.26 -15.54 24.75
N THR A 97 17.76 -15.23 23.55
CA THR A 97 17.63 -13.87 23.06
C THR A 97 16.60 -13.08 23.87
N ILE A 98 15.45 -13.68 24.20
CA ILE A 98 14.41 -13.03 25.02
C ILE A 98 14.96 -12.69 26.40
N ARG A 99 15.62 -13.64 27.08
CA ARG A 99 16.23 -13.39 28.41
C ARG A 99 17.25 -12.26 28.37
N PHE A 100 18.12 -12.26 27.36
CA PHE A 100 19.07 -11.16 27.16
C PHE A 100 18.35 -9.83 26.92
N ALA A 101 17.43 -9.76 25.98
CA ALA A 101 16.75 -8.52 25.63
C ALA A 101 15.94 -7.95 26.81
N LEU A 102 15.26 -8.80 27.58
CA LEU A 102 14.51 -8.36 28.78
C LEU A 102 15.40 -7.83 29.89
N SER A 103 16.69 -8.21 29.95
CA SER A 103 17.66 -7.66 30.89
C SER A 103 18.21 -6.28 30.49
N GLN A 104 17.96 -5.82 29.26
CA GLN A 104 18.41 -4.54 28.74
C GLN A 104 17.40 -3.41 29.03
N PRO A 105 17.85 -2.15 29.07
CA PRO A 105 16.97 -0.99 29.19
C PRO A 105 15.89 -0.95 28.09
N ASP A 106 14.73 -0.36 28.40
CA ASP A 106 13.64 -0.22 27.43
C ASP A 106 13.97 0.84 26.36
N THR A 107 14.46 0.36 25.23
CA THR A 107 14.84 1.16 24.06
C THR A 107 14.13 0.67 22.82
N PRO A 108 13.92 1.52 21.79
CA PRO A 108 13.35 1.09 20.52
C PRO A 108 14.11 -0.09 19.89
N ARG A 109 15.45 -0.10 19.94
CA ARG A 109 16.29 -1.18 19.44
C ARG A 109 16.04 -2.51 20.16
N ARG A 110 15.96 -2.47 21.52
CA ARG A 110 15.59 -3.66 22.32
C ARG A 110 14.22 -4.20 21.91
N ASN A 111 13.26 -3.30 21.74
CA ASN A 111 11.92 -3.67 21.35
C ASN A 111 11.88 -4.31 19.95
N GLY A 112 12.72 -3.84 19.01
CA GLY A 112 12.91 -4.47 17.71
C GLY A 112 13.43 -5.90 17.81
N LEU A 113 14.43 -6.14 18.65
CA LEU A 113 14.96 -7.48 18.91
C LEU A 113 13.89 -8.41 19.51
N LEU A 114 13.11 -7.93 20.50
CA LEU A 114 12.03 -8.69 21.11
C LEU A 114 10.91 -9.00 20.11
N ALA A 115 10.49 -8.01 19.32
CA ALA A 115 9.47 -8.18 18.29
C ALA A 115 9.86 -9.29 17.29
N TYR A 116 11.08 -9.20 16.76
CA TYR A 116 11.60 -10.19 15.84
C TYR A 116 11.67 -11.59 16.48
N THR A 117 12.17 -11.66 17.71
CA THR A 117 12.35 -12.94 18.42
C THR A 117 11.01 -13.63 18.71
N TYR A 118 10.02 -12.89 19.23
CA TYR A 118 8.69 -13.43 19.47
C TYR A 118 7.98 -13.84 18.18
N ASN A 119 8.16 -13.09 17.10
CA ASN A 119 7.65 -13.46 15.77
C ASN A 119 8.25 -14.78 15.29
N CYS A 120 9.57 -14.96 15.38
CA CYS A 120 10.23 -16.21 15.00
C CYS A 120 9.81 -17.39 15.90
N GLN A 121 9.67 -17.15 17.20
CA GLN A 121 9.19 -18.18 18.13
C GLN A 121 7.74 -18.58 17.82
N ALA A 122 6.88 -17.62 17.48
CA ALA A 122 5.51 -17.89 17.07
C ALA A 122 5.43 -18.72 15.79
N ILE A 123 6.27 -18.42 14.78
CA ILE A 123 6.38 -19.20 13.54
C ILE A 123 6.80 -20.65 13.86
N ASN A 124 7.79 -20.85 14.72
CA ASN A 124 8.22 -22.19 15.13
C ASN A 124 7.10 -22.96 15.82
N TYR A 125 6.41 -22.32 16.77
CA TYR A 125 5.28 -22.95 17.46
C TYR A 125 4.11 -23.27 16.51
N HIS A 126 3.85 -22.42 15.55
CA HIS A 126 2.82 -22.63 14.55
C HIS A 126 3.12 -23.87 13.69
N ASN A 127 4.34 -23.99 13.22
CA ASN A 127 4.73 -25.03 12.28
C ASN A 127 4.88 -26.41 12.95
N PHE A 128 5.48 -26.47 14.14
CA PHE A 128 5.90 -27.72 14.75
C PHE A 128 5.09 -28.13 16.00
N HIS A 129 4.70 -27.18 16.83
CA HIS A 129 4.04 -27.50 18.12
C HIS A 129 2.52 -27.37 18.10
N ARG A 130 1.95 -26.68 17.12
CA ARG A 130 0.50 -26.48 16.89
C ARG A 130 -0.30 -26.02 18.13
N LYS A 131 0.33 -25.31 19.07
CA LYS A 131 -0.31 -24.74 20.24
C LYS A 131 -0.94 -23.38 19.93
N ALA A 132 -2.12 -23.39 19.34
CA ALA A 132 -2.77 -22.19 18.77
C ALA A 132 -2.88 -21.01 19.72
N ASP A 133 -3.17 -21.22 21.01
CA ASP A 133 -3.27 -20.13 21.99
C ASP A 133 -1.92 -19.48 22.27
N GLU A 134 -0.87 -20.29 22.37
CA GLU A 134 0.48 -19.82 22.57
C GLU A 134 1.00 -19.05 21.34
N VAL A 135 0.70 -19.54 20.14
CA VAL A 135 1.02 -18.85 18.86
C VAL A 135 0.39 -17.45 18.84
N VAL A 136 -0.90 -17.33 19.16
CA VAL A 136 -1.57 -16.03 19.23
C VAL A 136 -0.94 -15.12 20.28
N ARG A 137 -0.58 -15.66 21.47
CA ARG A 137 0.09 -14.90 22.54
C ARG A 137 1.43 -14.35 22.08
N LEU A 138 2.23 -15.18 21.44
CA LEU A 138 3.57 -14.78 20.96
C LEU A 138 3.50 -13.74 19.85
N TYR A 139 2.59 -13.88 18.87
CA TYR A 139 2.40 -12.86 17.83
C TYR A 139 1.86 -11.54 18.40
N ARG A 140 1.00 -11.57 19.43
CA ARG A 140 0.57 -10.34 20.11
C ARG A 140 1.74 -9.61 20.75
N LEU A 141 2.61 -10.33 21.47
CA LEU A 141 3.82 -9.76 22.05
C LEU A 141 4.73 -9.18 20.96
N ALA A 142 4.95 -9.94 19.88
CA ALA A 142 5.74 -9.47 18.75
C ALA A 142 5.17 -8.16 18.17
N TYR A 143 3.86 -8.08 17.99
CA TYR A 143 3.19 -6.88 17.49
C TYR A 143 3.31 -5.69 18.47
N GLU A 144 3.08 -5.90 19.76
CA GLU A 144 3.19 -4.85 20.78
C GLU A 144 4.59 -4.26 20.86
N TYR A 145 5.63 -5.12 20.81
CA TYR A 145 7.01 -4.67 20.77
C TYR A 145 7.37 -4.00 19.44
N SER A 146 6.88 -4.48 18.31
CA SER A 146 7.17 -3.89 17.01
C SER A 146 6.67 -2.45 16.90
N MET A 147 5.52 -2.12 17.48
CA MET A 147 4.97 -0.77 17.50
C MET A 147 5.77 0.25 18.30
N ARG A 148 6.64 -0.24 19.23
CA ARG A 148 7.54 0.60 20.06
C ARG A 148 9.00 0.48 19.62
N SER A 149 9.26 -0.13 18.46
CA SER A 149 10.61 -0.44 18.00
C SER A 149 11.10 0.58 16.98
N ASP A 150 12.38 0.51 16.69
CA ASP A 150 13.04 1.17 15.56
C ASP A 150 12.83 0.43 14.22
N MET A 151 12.15 -0.72 14.24
CA MET A 151 11.86 -1.57 13.10
C MET A 151 10.34 -1.67 12.85
N GLN A 152 9.61 -0.55 12.98
CA GLN A 152 8.15 -0.51 12.80
C GLN A 152 7.67 -1.00 11.42
N HIS A 153 8.52 -0.94 10.40
CA HIS A 153 8.23 -1.47 9.06
C HIS A 153 7.88 -2.97 9.07
N GLN A 154 8.27 -3.72 10.12
CA GLN A 154 7.90 -5.13 10.27
C GLN A 154 6.50 -5.35 10.89
N ALA A 155 5.91 -4.31 11.48
CA ALA A 155 4.63 -4.42 12.18
C ALA A 155 3.49 -4.92 11.27
N PRO A 156 3.36 -4.52 9.97
CA PRO A 156 2.33 -5.06 9.10
C PRO A 156 2.42 -6.57 8.92
N SER A 157 3.61 -7.10 8.65
CA SER A 157 3.81 -8.55 8.45
C SER A 157 3.56 -9.34 9.73
N ILE A 158 3.99 -8.84 10.88
CA ILE A 158 3.71 -9.46 12.20
C ILE A 158 2.19 -9.45 12.49
N CYS A 159 1.52 -8.35 12.14
CA CYS A 159 0.06 -8.25 12.30
C CYS A 159 -0.68 -9.22 11.38
N ALA A 160 -0.19 -9.44 10.15
CA ALA A 160 -0.72 -10.44 9.24
C ALA A 160 -0.53 -11.86 9.78
N ASN A 161 0.66 -12.21 10.29
CA ASN A 161 0.93 -13.49 10.92
C ASN A 161 0.01 -13.75 12.12
N LEU A 162 -0.31 -12.72 12.91
CA LEU A 162 -1.32 -12.81 13.97
C LEU A 162 -2.70 -13.09 13.38
N GLY A 163 -3.03 -12.49 12.23
CA GLY A 163 -4.25 -12.77 11.48
C GLY A 163 -4.34 -14.24 11.07
N ASP A 164 -3.26 -14.81 10.53
CA ASP A 164 -3.19 -16.24 10.16
C ASP A 164 -3.39 -17.16 11.38
N ALA A 165 -2.81 -16.81 12.51
CA ALA A 165 -3.03 -17.56 13.75
C ALA A 165 -4.50 -17.53 14.18
N PHE A 166 -5.20 -16.44 13.98
CA PHE A 166 -6.65 -16.34 14.21
C PHE A 166 -7.47 -17.13 13.17
N VAL A 167 -7.04 -17.15 11.90
CA VAL A 167 -7.67 -18.03 10.87
C VAL A 167 -7.56 -19.48 11.29
N TYR A 168 -6.38 -19.92 11.75
CA TYR A 168 -6.17 -21.28 12.23
C TYR A 168 -7.10 -21.64 13.41
N LYS A 169 -7.39 -20.68 14.30
CA LYS A 169 -8.37 -20.80 15.38
C LYS A 169 -9.83 -20.67 14.94
N ASN A 170 -10.08 -20.45 13.65
CA ASN A 170 -11.40 -20.10 13.10
C ASN A 170 -12.04 -18.84 13.73
N GLN A 171 -11.20 -17.88 14.16
CA GLN A 171 -11.58 -16.58 14.69
C GLN A 171 -11.48 -15.53 13.56
N LEU A 172 -12.37 -15.66 12.55
CA LEU A 172 -12.26 -14.94 11.29
C LEU A 172 -12.45 -13.42 11.43
N ARG A 173 -13.21 -12.97 12.43
CA ARG A 173 -13.40 -11.56 12.79
C ARG A 173 -12.08 -10.93 13.21
N GLU A 174 -11.42 -11.53 14.18
CA GLU A 174 -10.13 -11.08 14.71
C GLU A 174 -9.07 -11.10 13.61
N ALA A 175 -9.09 -12.13 12.78
CA ALA A 175 -8.21 -12.24 11.61
C ALA A 175 -8.41 -11.08 10.64
N ALA A 176 -9.64 -10.79 10.22
CA ALA A 176 -9.95 -9.66 9.34
C ALA A 176 -9.48 -8.32 9.93
N GLY A 177 -9.67 -8.15 11.25
CA GLY A 177 -9.18 -6.97 11.98
C GLY A 177 -7.66 -6.79 11.91
N CYS A 178 -6.91 -7.90 12.03
CA CYS A 178 -5.45 -7.89 11.91
C CYS A 178 -5.00 -7.51 10.49
N TYR A 179 -5.57 -8.10 9.46
CA TYR A 179 -5.23 -7.79 8.07
C TYR A 179 -5.56 -6.35 7.69
N ARG A 180 -6.72 -5.81 8.11
CA ARG A 180 -7.04 -4.40 7.89
C ARG A 180 -6.10 -3.45 8.62
N ARG A 181 -5.70 -3.83 9.85
CA ARG A 181 -4.70 -3.06 10.61
C ARG A 181 -3.34 -3.09 9.92
N ALA A 182 -2.94 -4.24 9.37
CA ALA A 182 -1.71 -4.36 8.60
C ALA A 182 -1.73 -3.45 7.35
N LEU A 183 -2.83 -3.44 6.59
CA LEU A 183 -3.03 -2.53 5.45
C LEU A 183 -2.94 -1.06 5.86
N PHE A 184 -3.56 -0.69 6.98
CA PHE A 184 -3.45 0.66 7.54
C PHE A 184 -2.01 1.02 7.91
N LEU A 185 -1.25 0.07 8.48
CA LEU A 185 0.16 0.29 8.84
C LEU A 185 1.04 0.48 7.60
N VAL A 186 0.81 -0.27 6.52
CA VAL A 186 1.54 -0.06 5.26
C VAL A 186 1.35 1.36 4.74
N ASP A 187 0.11 1.86 4.76
CA ASP A 187 -0.18 3.24 4.34
C ASP A 187 0.40 4.28 5.30
N SER A 188 0.24 4.09 6.62
CA SER A 188 0.68 5.07 7.62
C SER A 188 2.20 5.17 7.75
N LEU A 189 2.93 4.07 7.52
CA LEU A 189 4.39 4.00 7.51
C LEU A 189 4.98 4.29 6.13
N GLN A 190 4.15 4.58 5.12
CA GLN A 190 4.55 4.86 3.74
C GLN A 190 5.41 3.74 3.13
N LEU A 191 5.09 2.48 3.46
CA LEU A 191 5.76 1.32 2.92
C LEU A 191 5.37 1.07 1.44
N PRO A 192 6.16 0.29 0.69
CA PRO A 192 5.84 -0.07 -0.69
C PRO A 192 4.45 -0.71 -0.78
N LYS A 193 3.63 -0.24 -1.72
CA LYS A 193 2.24 -0.73 -1.87
C LYS A 193 2.15 -2.18 -2.35
N GLU A 194 3.22 -2.71 -2.88
CA GLU A 194 3.38 -4.11 -3.24
C GLU A 194 3.22 -5.05 -2.03
N GLU A 195 3.57 -4.57 -0.82
CA GLU A 195 3.34 -5.30 0.42
C GLU A 195 1.85 -5.54 0.71
N ASN A 196 0.96 -4.70 0.19
CA ASN A 196 -0.48 -4.88 0.34
C ASN A 196 -1.02 -6.13 -0.35
N VAL A 197 -0.30 -6.70 -1.32
CA VAL A 197 -0.80 -7.85 -2.10
C VAL A 197 -1.05 -9.08 -1.22
N THR A 198 -0.08 -9.46 -0.39
CA THR A 198 -0.24 -10.57 0.56
C THR A 198 -1.39 -10.32 1.52
N LEU A 199 -1.52 -9.07 1.98
CA LEU A 199 -2.55 -8.66 2.92
C LEU A 199 -3.95 -8.74 2.30
N TYR A 200 -4.10 -8.28 1.05
CA TYR A 200 -5.38 -8.40 0.35
C TYR A 200 -5.73 -9.85 0.02
N VAL A 201 -4.76 -10.69 -0.37
CA VAL A 201 -5.02 -12.11 -0.63
C VAL A 201 -5.43 -12.83 0.65
N GLY A 202 -4.75 -12.57 1.78
CA GLY A 202 -5.15 -13.12 3.09
C GLY A 202 -6.54 -12.66 3.51
N LEU A 203 -6.85 -11.38 3.31
CA LEU A 203 -8.18 -10.84 3.61
C LEU A 203 -9.26 -11.43 2.67
N ALA A 204 -8.92 -11.66 1.40
CA ALA A 204 -9.81 -12.32 0.44
C ALA A 204 -10.17 -13.75 0.87
N ASP A 205 -9.20 -14.52 1.39
CA ASP A 205 -9.44 -15.86 1.92
C ASP A 205 -10.37 -15.84 3.15
N ILE A 206 -10.20 -14.85 4.04
CA ILE A 206 -11.09 -14.67 5.18
C ILE A 206 -12.53 -14.38 4.72
N TYR A 207 -12.70 -13.45 3.77
CA TYR A 207 -14.02 -13.14 3.22
C TYR A 207 -14.63 -14.35 2.49
N LEU A 208 -13.81 -15.13 1.78
CA LEU A 208 -14.25 -16.38 1.18
C LEU A 208 -14.77 -17.37 2.24
N LYS A 209 -14.04 -17.55 3.35
CA LYS A 209 -14.47 -18.38 4.49
C LYS A 209 -15.75 -17.87 5.15
N LEU A 210 -16.01 -16.57 5.08
CA LEU A 210 -17.24 -15.93 5.53
C LEU A 210 -18.38 -16.00 4.50
N ASN A 211 -18.20 -16.63 3.33
CA ASN A 211 -19.11 -16.59 2.18
C ASN A 211 -19.41 -15.17 1.66
N ASP A 212 -18.52 -14.20 1.93
CA ASP A 212 -18.60 -12.86 1.38
C ASP A 212 -17.80 -12.76 0.08
N PHE A 213 -18.39 -13.31 -1.00
CA PHE A 213 -17.76 -13.36 -2.31
C PHE A 213 -17.51 -11.98 -2.91
N GLU A 214 -18.32 -10.98 -2.57
CA GLU A 214 -18.17 -9.61 -3.09
C GLU A 214 -16.91 -8.94 -2.50
N SER A 215 -16.77 -8.95 -1.18
CA SER A 215 -15.61 -8.39 -0.49
C SER A 215 -14.32 -9.15 -0.86
N SER A 216 -14.39 -10.48 -0.99
CA SER A 216 -13.27 -11.30 -1.44
C SER A 216 -12.83 -10.93 -2.85
N LEU A 217 -13.77 -10.77 -3.79
CA LEU A 217 -13.46 -10.36 -5.17
C LEU A 217 -12.81 -8.98 -5.23
N LYS A 218 -13.31 -8.01 -4.45
CA LYS A 218 -12.73 -6.67 -4.37
C LYS A 218 -11.26 -6.71 -3.92
N CYS A 219 -10.93 -7.57 -2.95
CA CYS A 219 -9.54 -7.75 -2.53
C CYS A 219 -8.65 -8.26 -3.66
N TYR A 220 -9.09 -9.28 -4.43
CA TYR A 220 -8.33 -9.75 -5.60
C TYR A 220 -8.15 -8.67 -6.67
N GLN A 221 -9.18 -7.89 -6.97
CA GLN A 221 -9.12 -6.80 -7.95
C GLN A 221 -8.13 -5.70 -7.55
N GLN A 222 -8.03 -5.38 -6.26
CA GLN A 222 -7.07 -4.39 -5.77
C GLN A 222 -5.61 -4.81 -5.93
N THR A 223 -5.34 -6.12 -6.01
CA THR A 223 -3.99 -6.65 -6.20
C THR A 223 -3.57 -6.77 -7.66
N GLU A 224 -4.53 -6.77 -8.59
CA GLU A 224 -4.27 -7.06 -10.01
C GLU A 224 -3.26 -6.08 -10.65
N ALA A 225 -3.27 -4.82 -10.24
CA ALA A 225 -2.35 -3.79 -10.72
C ALA A 225 -0.87 -4.05 -10.37
N TYR A 226 -0.61 -4.84 -9.33
CA TYR A 226 0.76 -5.10 -8.82
C TYR A 226 1.35 -6.43 -9.27
N LEU A 227 0.58 -7.28 -9.95
CA LEU A 227 0.99 -8.64 -10.30
C LEU A 227 2.30 -8.71 -11.09
N SER A 228 2.55 -7.76 -11.99
CA SER A 228 3.72 -7.76 -12.85
C SER A 228 5.04 -7.49 -12.12
N VAL A 229 4.99 -6.87 -10.95
CA VAL A 229 6.18 -6.52 -10.15
C VAL A 229 6.44 -7.51 -9.01
N LEU A 230 5.52 -8.45 -8.79
CA LEU A 230 5.66 -9.46 -7.74
C LEU A 230 6.65 -10.57 -8.11
N SER A 231 7.24 -11.18 -7.08
CA SER A 231 8.02 -12.39 -7.24
C SER A 231 7.18 -13.53 -7.84
N LEU A 232 7.83 -14.49 -8.49
CA LEU A 232 7.16 -15.65 -9.08
C LEU A 232 6.29 -16.41 -8.04
N SER A 233 6.80 -16.62 -6.84
CA SER A 233 6.06 -17.31 -5.77
C SER A 233 4.82 -16.55 -5.34
N MET A 234 4.88 -15.21 -5.30
CA MET A 234 3.72 -14.38 -4.96
C MET A 234 2.67 -14.36 -6.07
N GLN A 235 3.09 -14.34 -7.34
CA GLN A 235 2.17 -14.49 -8.46
C GLN A 235 1.48 -15.86 -8.44
N ALA A 236 2.24 -16.92 -8.15
CA ALA A 236 1.69 -18.27 -8.03
C ALA A 236 0.70 -18.37 -6.87
N TYR A 237 1.05 -17.85 -5.71
CA TYR A 237 0.16 -17.78 -4.54
C TYR A 237 -1.15 -17.04 -4.85
N TYR A 238 -1.07 -15.86 -5.48
CA TYR A 238 -2.24 -15.09 -5.89
C TYR A 238 -3.14 -15.88 -6.85
N LEU A 239 -2.57 -16.44 -7.92
CA LEU A 239 -3.35 -17.16 -8.94
C LEU A 239 -4.01 -18.44 -8.39
N ASN A 240 -3.29 -19.16 -7.52
CA ASN A 240 -3.84 -20.35 -6.85
C ASN A 240 -5.05 -20.00 -5.97
N ASN A 241 -4.93 -18.97 -5.14
CA ASN A 241 -6.02 -18.55 -4.26
C ASN A 241 -7.19 -17.96 -5.04
N TYR A 242 -6.92 -17.20 -6.10
CA TYR A 242 -7.97 -16.64 -6.95
C TYR A 242 -8.70 -17.74 -7.76
N GLY A 243 -7.97 -18.78 -8.19
CA GLY A 243 -8.58 -20.00 -8.77
C GLY A 243 -9.50 -20.71 -7.78
N SER A 244 -9.04 -20.86 -6.55
CA SER A 244 -9.82 -21.45 -5.45
C SER A 244 -11.05 -20.62 -5.09
N PHE A 245 -10.96 -19.28 -5.11
CA PHE A 245 -12.11 -18.39 -4.94
C PHE A 245 -13.24 -18.71 -5.94
N TYR A 246 -12.92 -18.80 -7.24
CA TYR A 246 -13.92 -19.15 -8.26
C TYR A 246 -14.45 -20.57 -8.11
N TYR A 247 -13.60 -21.50 -7.65
CA TYR A 247 -14.02 -22.87 -7.33
C TYR A 247 -15.13 -22.89 -6.26
N TYR A 248 -14.90 -22.19 -5.12
CA TYR A 248 -15.90 -22.13 -4.05
C TYR A 248 -17.14 -21.32 -4.44
N LYS A 249 -17.00 -20.34 -5.32
CA LYS A 249 -18.12 -19.63 -5.96
C LYS A 249 -18.89 -20.51 -6.95
N LYS A 250 -18.39 -21.72 -7.26
CA LYS A 250 -18.91 -22.66 -8.26
C LYS A 250 -18.83 -22.14 -9.70
N ASP A 251 -18.00 -21.15 -9.96
CA ASP A 251 -17.68 -20.65 -11.31
C ASP A 251 -16.44 -21.41 -11.84
N TYR A 252 -16.66 -22.69 -12.16
CA TYR A 252 -15.60 -23.59 -12.59
C TYR A 252 -14.85 -23.14 -13.85
N PRO A 253 -15.50 -22.52 -14.87
CA PRO A 253 -14.78 -21.98 -16.02
C PRO A 253 -13.78 -20.88 -15.66
N GLN A 254 -14.14 -19.97 -14.76
CA GLN A 254 -13.21 -18.92 -14.29
C GLN A 254 -12.11 -19.51 -13.41
N SER A 255 -12.44 -20.45 -12.54
CA SER A 255 -11.49 -21.19 -11.73
C SER A 255 -10.42 -21.86 -12.62
N LEU A 256 -10.85 -22.61 -13.63
CA LEU A 256 -9.95 -23.23 -14.59
C LEU A 256 -9.07 -22.23 -15.32
N ARG A 257 -9.62 -21.08 -15.71
CA ARG A 257 -8.85 -20.01 -16.37
C ARG A 257 -7.70 -19.53 -15.50
N LYS A 258 -7.93 -19.35 -14.19
CA LYS A 258 -6.88 -18.90 -13.25
C LYS A 258 -5.83 -19.97 -13.01
N PHE A 259 -6.21 -21.23 -12.86
CA PHE A 259 -5.25 -22.33 -12.75
C PHE A 259 -4.44 -22.55 -14.03
N LEU A 260 -5.04 -22.41 -15.22
CA LEU A 260 -4.30 -22.44 -16.49
C LEU A 260 -3.32 -21.25 -16.62
N GLN A 261 -3.65 -20.08 -16.06
CA GLN A 261 -2.71 -18.95 -15.99
C GLN A 261 -1.53 -19.29 -15.07
N LEU A 262 -1.78 -19.93 -13.93
CA LEU A 262 -0.76 -20.39 -13.00
C LEU A 262 0.15 -21.44 -13.65
N GLU A 263 -0.41 -22.45 -14.27
CA GLU A 263 0.35 -23.49 -14.97
C GLU A 263 1.30 -22.88 -16.03
N ARG A 264 0.76 -22.00 -16.90
CA ARG A 264 1.57 -21.29 -17.90
C ARG A 264 2.68 -20.43 -17.29
N LEU A 265 2.40 -19.76 -16.17
CA LEU A 265 3.37 -18.95 -15.45
C LEU A 265 4.53 -19.82 -14.94
N LEU A 266 4.22 -20.96 -14.33
CA LEU A 266 5.21 -21.88 -13.78
C LEU A 266 6.05 -22.54 -14.89
N VAL A 267 5.42 -23.00 -15.98
CA VAL A 267 6.11 -23.56 -17.15
C VAL A 267 7.05 -22.54 -17.78
N LYS A 268 6.59 -21.30 -17.99
CA LYS A 268 7.42 -20.22 -18.56
C LYS A 268 8.69 -19.97 -17.75
N ASN A 269 8.66 -20.25 -16.44
CA ASN A 269 9.78 -20.03 -15.52
C ASN A 269 10.54 -21.32 -15.16
N GLY A 270 10.32 -22.44 -15.87
CA GLY A 270 11.02 -23.71 -15.65
C GLY A 270 10.73 -24.36 -14.29
N LYS A 271 9.49 -24.18 -13.80
CA LYS A 271 9.01 -24.68 -12.49
C LYS A 271 7.97 -25.79 -12.63
N GLU A 272 8.11 -26.65 -13.64
CA GLU A 272 7.17 -27.76 -13.91
C GLU A 272 7.17 -28.83 -12.80
N ASN A 273 8.25 -28.94 -12.03
CA ASN A 273 8.41 -29.96 -10.98
C ASN A 273 8.44 -29.34 -9.57
N CYS A 274 7.73 -28.23 -9.34
CA CYS A 274 7.62 -27.63 -8.01
C CYS A 274 6.29 -27.99 -7.33
N PHE A 275 6.24 -27.81 -6.02
CA PHE A 275 5.04 -28.07 -5.23
C PHE A 275 3.80 -27.30 -5.75
N ASP A 276 3.96 -26.02 -6.12
CA ASP A 276 2.88 -25.18 -6.64
C ASP A 276 2.29 -25.73 -7.94
N MET A 277 3.14 -26.35 -8.79
CA MET A 277 2.66 -26.99 -10.02
C MET A 277 1.81 -28.23 -9.70
N TYR A 278 2.26 -29.09 -8.79
CA TYR A 278 1.48 -30.27 -8.42
C TYR A 278 0.17 -29.91 -7.72
N LEU A 279 0.18 -28.89 -6.87
CA LEU A 279 -1.03 -28.37 -6.25
C LEU A 279 -1.99 -27.77 -7.30
N CYS A 280 -1.46 -27.03 -8.26
CA CYS A 280 -2.24 -26.49 -9.38
C CYS A 280 -2.92 -27.61 -10.17
N LYS A 281 -2.17 -28.67 -10.54
CA LYS A 281 -2.70 -29.83 -11.27
C LYS A 281 -3.79 -30.57 -10.47
N LEU A 282 -3.61 -30.73 -9.18
CA LEU A 282 -4.60 -31.32 -8.28
C LEU A 282 -5.91 -30.52 -8.29
N ASN A 283 -5.82 -29.21 -8.15
CA ASN A 283 -6.96 -28.31 -8.22
C ASN A 283 -7.64 -28.36 -9.62
N MET A 284 -6.86 -28.39 -10.69
CA MET A 284 -7.39 -28.52 -12.04
C MET A 284 -8.10 -29.87 -12.25
N ALA A 285 -7.59 -30.96 -11.70
CA ALA A 285 -8.23 -32.26 -11.78
C ALA A 285 -9.65 -32.24 -11.18
N ASP A 286 -9.83 -31.58 -10.02
CA ASP A 286 -11.15 -31.43 -9.40
C ASP A 286 -12.05 -30.47 -10.20
N VAL A 287 -11.52 -29.36 -10.71
CA VAL A 287 -12.28 -28.45 -11.57
C VAL A 287 -12.77 -29.17 -12.84
N TYR A 288 -11.92 -29.94 -13.53
CA TYR A 288 -12.31 -30.73 -14.67
C TYR A 288 -13.36 -31.78 -14.33
N LEU A 289 -13.25 -32.41 -13.15
CA LEU A 289 -14.26 -33.32 -12.65
C LEU A 289 -15.62 -32.63 -12.48
N ASN A 290 -15.64 -31.40 -11.97
CA ASN A 290 -16.88 -30.62 -11.83
C ASN A 290 -17.43 -30.11 -13.19
N LEU A 291 -16.58 -30.00 -14.20
CA LEU A 291 -16.95 -29.67 -15.60
C LEU A 291 -17.30 -30.89 -16.43
N ASP A 292 -17.49 -32.08 -15.82
CA ASP A 292 -17.78 -33.36 -16.46
C ASP A 292 -16.71 -33.84 -17.48
N SER A 293 -15.51 -33.26 -17.46
CA SER A 293 -14.36 -33.61 -18.29
C SER A 293 -13.51 -34.70 -17.61
N ILE A 294 -14.05 -35.89 -17.44
CA ILE A 294 -13.44 -36.96 -16.63
C ILE A 294 -12.05 -37.33 -17.15
N ALA A 295 -11.85 -37.48 -18.44
CA ALA A 295 -10.56 -37.83 -19.03
C ALA A 295 -9.44 -36.80 -18.70
N LEU A 296 -9.77 -35.52 -18.73
CA LEU A 296 -8.80 -34.46 -18.31
C LEU A 296 -8.57 -34.51 -16.81
N SER A 297 -9.60 -34.71 -16.00
CA SER A 297 -9.46 -34.90 -14.55
C SER A 297 -8.50 -36.04 -14.22
N GLU A 298 -8.62 -37.18 -14.91
CA GLU A 298 -7.74 -38.35 -14.72
C GLU A 298 -6.30 -38.04 -15.14
N LYS A 299 -6.12 -37.37 -16.29
CA LYS A 299 -4.80 -36.97 -16.78
C LYS A 299 -4.07 -36.10 -15.73
N TYR A 300 -4.69 -35.01 -15.31
CA TYR A 300 -4.06 -34.07 -14.38
C TYR A 300 -3.80 -34.70 -13.00
N LEU A 301 -4.71 -35.57 -12.52
CA LEU A 301 -4.51 -36.29 -11.27
C LEU A 301 -3.33 -37.25 -11.36
N ALA A 302 -3.22 -38.04 -12.42
CA ALA A 302 -2.11 -38.98 -12.63
C ALA A 302 -0.74 -38.26 -12.71
N GLU A 303 -0.71 -37.02 -13.20
CA GLU A 303 0.54 -36.23 -13.26
C GLU A 303 1.01 -35.71 -11.89
N CYS A 304 0.11 -35.50 -10.91
CA CYS A 304 0.47 -34.90 -9.61
C CYS A 304 0.45 -35.90 -8.45
N GLU A 305 -0.36 -36.94 -8.50
CA GLU A 305 -0.57 -37.89 -7.41
C GLU A 305 0.72 -38.59 -6.92
N PRO A 306 1.65 -39.07 -7.80
CA PRO A 306 2.87 -39.74 -7.36
C PRO A 306 3.73 -38.85 -6.45
N PHE A 307 3.81 -37.57 -6.76
CA PHE A 307 4.54 -36.59 -5.96
C PHE A 307 3.88 -36.33 -4.60
N LEU A 308 2.55 -36.16 -4.61
CA LEU A 308 1.76 -35.85 -3.41
C LEU A 308 1.75 -37.02 -2.41
N VAL A 309 1.64 -38.24 -2.94
CA VAL A 309 1.70 -39.47 -2.13
C VAL A 309 3.09 -39.66 -1.51
N ALA A 310 4.16 -39.40 -2.28
CA ALA A 310 5.54 -39.54 -1.80
C ALA A 310 5.87 -38.56 -0.66
N ASN A 311 5.20 -37.42 -0.58
CA ASN A 311 5.36 -36.44 0.50
C ASN A 311 4.61 -36.80 1.79
N HIS A 312 3.84 -37.90 1.83
CA HIS A 312 3.08 -38.35 2.98
C HIS A 312 2.10 -37.31 3.59
N ASP A 313 1.65 -36.34 2.80
CA ASP A 313 0.64 -35.37 3.25
C ASP A 313 -0.75 -36.01 3.26
N VAL A 314 -1.27 -36.27 4.46
CA VAL A 314 -2.59 -36.89 4.67
C VAL A 314 -3.70 -36.16 3.94
N ALA A 315 -3.69 -34.83 3.95
CA ALA A 315 -4.74 -34.02 3.31
C ALA A 315 -4.67 -34.11 1.78
N ALA A 316 -3.46 -34.10 1.21
CA ALA A 316 -3.24 -34.25 -0.23
C ALA A 316 -3.67 -35.64 -0.73
N VAL A 317 -3.25 -36.71 -0.02
CA VAL A 317 -3.66 -38.09 -0.36
C VAL A 317 -5.18 -38.24 -0.25
N TYR A 318 -5.78 -37.73 0.83
CA TYR A 318 -7.23 -37.73 0.99
C TYR A 318 -7.93 -36.98 -0.16
N TYR A 319 -7.37 -35.90 -0.66
CA TYR A 319 -7.92 -35.14 -1.77
C TYR A 319 -7.79 -35.88 -3.11
N CYS A 320 -6.64 -36.49 -3.40
CA CYS A 320 -6.46 -37.38 -4.56
C CYS A 320 -7.53 -38.48 -4.57
N ASN A 321 -7.69 -39.20 -3.45
CA ASN A 321 -8.71 -40.23 -3.31
C ASN A 321 -10.14 -39.68 -3.45
N THR A 322 -10.40 -38.45 -3.03
CA THR A 322 -11.68 -37.79 -3.21
C THR A 322 -12.00 -37.58 -4.69
N ILE A 323 -10.99 -37.17 -5.48
CA ILE A 323 -11.15 -37.01 -6.93
C ILE A 323 -11.35 -38.35 -7.62
N HIS A 324 -10.56 -39.41 -7.25
CA HIS A 324 -10.78 -40.77 -7.76
C HIS A 324 -12.21 -41.28 -7.48
N ILE A 325 -12.67 -41.12 -6.24
CA ILE A 325 -14.04 -41.47 -5.87
C ILE A 325 -15.06 -40.72 -6.77
N GLY A 326 -14.83 -39.41 -6.99
CA GLY A 326 -15.69 -38.61 -7.84
C GLY A 326 -15.71 -39.07 -9.32
N GLN A 327 -14.53 -39.42 -9.87
CA GLN A 327 -14.37 -39.98 -11.22
C GLN A 327 -15.12 -41.31 -11.38
N ASP A 328 -14.89 -42.22 -10.44
CA ASP A 328 -15.51 -43.57 -10.44
C ASP A 328 -17.03 -43.51 -10.24
N VAL A 329 -17.51 -42.63 -9.35
CA VAL A 329 -18.96 -42.39 -9.20
C VAL A 329 -19.57 -41.88 -10.49
N LYS A 330 -18.92 -40.97 -11.22
CA LYS A 330 -19.42 -40.46 -12.52
C LYS A 330 -19.39 -41.52 -13.63
N LYS A 331 -18.40 -42.41 -13.58
CA LYS A 331 -18.31 -43.58 -14.49
C LYS A 331 -19.26 -44.72 -14.14
N GLY A 332 -19.90 -44.70 -12.98
CA GLY A 332 -20.72 -45.80 -12.49
C GLY A 332 -19.93 -46.98 -11.92
N ASN A 333 -18.61 -46.82 -11.67
CA ASN A 333 -17.71 -47.88 -11.19
C ASN A 333 -17.72 -47.97 -9.65
N MET A 334 -18.82 -48.43 -9.08
CA MET A 334 -18.98 -48.48 -7.62
C MET A 334 -18.01 -49.45 -6.91
N ALA A 335 -17.54 -50.48 -7.63
CA ALA A 335 -16.55 -51.42 -7.12
C ALA A 335 -15.18 -50.76 -6.92
N ALA A 336 -14.79 -49.85 -7.80
CA ALA A 336 -13.56 -49.07 -7.65
C ALA A 336 -13.64 -48.10 -6.48
N VAL A 337 -14.79 -47.44 -6.28
CA VAL A 337 -15.02 -46.57 -5.12
C VAL A 337 -14.81 -47.36 -3.80
N ALA A 338 -15.39 -48.57 -3.71
CA ALA A 338 -15.23 -49.40 -2.53
C ALA A 338 -13.75 -49.79 -2.27
N ARG A 339 -12.99 -50.05 -3.32
CA ARG A 339 -11.54 -50.33 -3.21
C ARG A 339 -10.77 -49.12 -2.71
N THR A 340 -10.96 -47.95 -3.31
CA THR A 340 -10.31 -46.71 -2.90
C THR A 340 -10.56 -46.40 -1.43
N LEU A 341 -11.78 -46.55 -0.94
CA LEU A 341 -12.15 -46.36 0.49
C LEU A 341 -11.45 -47.37 1.41
N SER A 342 -11.35 -48.63 0.96
CA SER A 342 -10.67 -49.70 1.75
C SER A 342 -9.15 -49.45 1.80
N ASP A 343 -8.54 -49.13 0.68
CA ASP A 343 -7.10 -48.89 0.58
C ASP A 343 -6.69 -47.64 1.37
N GLU A 344 -7.49 -46.57 1.29
CA GLU A 344 -7.29 -45.37 2.11
C GLU A 344 -7.33 -45.67 3.60
N ARG A 345 -8.33 -46.40 4.07
CA ARG A 345 -8.42 -46.76 5.49
C ARG A 345 -7.20 -47.55 5.96
N ARG A 346 -6.64 -48.40 5.09
CA ARG A 346 -5.43 -49.18 5.35
C ARG A 346 -4.18 -48.29 5.37
N LEU A 347 -4.09 -47.29 4.48
CA LEU A 347 -2.93 -46.45 4.31
C LEU A 347 -2.89 -45.32 5.35
N LEU A 348 -3.98 -44.61 5.56
CA LEU A 348 -4.03 -43.41 6.39
C LEU A 348 -4.58 -43.66 7.80
N GLY A 349 -5.15 -44.85 8.06
CA GLY A 349 -5.79 -45.17 9.33
C GLY A 349 -7.26 -44.69 9.43
N ALA A 350 -7.92 -45.06 10.53
CA ALA A 350 -9.35 -44.77 10.76
C ALA A 350 -9.61 -43.27 11.04
N ASP A 351 -8.61 -42.54 11.55
CA ASP A 351 -8.76 -41.16 12.02
C ASP A 351 -8.34 -40.10 10.98
N ALA A 352 -7.97 -40.51 9.77
CA ALA A 352 -7.51 -39.62 8.72
C ALA A 352 -8.51 -38.48 8.44
N GLU A 353 -9.80 -38.79 8.45
CA GLU A 353 -10.88 -37.84 8.21
C GLU A 353 -10.93 -36.71 9.26
N SER A 354 -10.53 -36.97 10.50
CA SER A 354 -10.50 -35.97 11.55
C SER A 354 -9.40 -34.93 11.35
N GLN A 355 -8.35 -35.28 10.63
CA GLN A 355 -7.18 -34.42 10.32
C GLN A 355 -7.40 -33.54 9.10
N VAL A 356 -8.49 -33.75 8.35
CA VAL A 356 -8.78 -33.06 7.10
C VAL A 356 -9.79 -31.95 7.31
N ALA A 357 -9.56 -30.82 6.63
CA ALA A 357 -10.45 -29.66 6.68
C ALA A 357 -11.89 -30.01 6.29
N PHE A 358 -12.86 -29.41 6.97
CA PHE A 358 -14.29 -29.70 6.74
C PHE A 358 -14.73 -29.47 5.29
N GLY A 359 -14.23 -28.42 4.63
CA GLY A 359 -14.56 -28.15 3.22
C GLY A 359 -14.17 -29.31 2.29
N LEU A 360 -13.01 -29.94 2.51
CA LEU A 360 -12.57 -31.07 1.71
C LEU A 360 -13.44 -32.31 1.98
N ARG A 361 -13.85 -32.53 3.24
CA ARG A 361 -14.84 -33.58 3.58
C ARG A 361 -16.18 -33.37 2.88
N GLN A 362 -16.66 -32.12 2.78
CA GLN A 362 -17.88 -31.81 2.06
C GLN A 362 -17.79 -32.15 0.56
N ILE A 363 -16.63 -31.86 -0.07
CA ILE A 363 -16.40 -32.26 -1.47
C ILE A 363 -16.54 -33.77 -1.61
N ARG A 364 -15.93 -34.55 -0.73
CA ARG A 364 -16.02 -36.01 -0.72
C ARG A 364 -17.46 -36.50 -0.46
N ASN A 365 -18.14 -35.94 0.53
CA ASN A 365 -19.49 -36.30 0.90
C ASN A 365 -20.49 -36.15 -0.24
N LYS A 366 -20.31 -35.19 -1.13
CA LYS A 366 -21.08 -35.03 -2.38
C LYS A 366 -21.04 -36.31 -3.25
N TYR A 367 -19.85 -36.94 -3.35
CA TYR A 367 -19.66 -38.16 -4.15
C TYR A 367 -20.06 -39.42 -3.36
N LEU A 368 -19.76 -39.50 -2.07
CA LEU A 368 -20.15 -40.63 -1.20
C LEU A 368 -21.66 -40.78 -1.14
N ARG A 369 -22.43 -39.70 -1.10
CA ARG A 369 -23.90 -39.80 -1.15
C ARG A 369 -24.38 -40.46 -2.44
N LYS A 370 -23.81 -40.14 -3.58
CA LYS A 370 -24.14 -40.79 -4.87
C LYS A 370 -23.75 -42.26 -4.87
N TYR A 371 -22.58 -42.58 -4.31
CA TYR A 371 -22.12 -43.94 -4.14
C TYR A 371 -23.08 -44.77 -3.25
N TYR A 372 -23.45 -44.25 -2.07
CA TYR A 372 -24.37 -44.95 -1.16
C TYR A 372 -25.76 -45.12 -1.78
N LEU A 373 -26.26 -44.15 -2.54
CA LEU A 373 -27.54 -44.30 -3.27
C LEU A 373 -27.44 -45.38 -4.34
N ALA A 374 -26.35 -45.36 -5.12
CA ALA A 374 -26.15 -46.35 -6.18
C ALA A 374 -25.96 -47.80 -5.66
N THR A 375 -25.41 -47.93 -4.45
CA THR A 375 -25.23 -49.25 -3.79
C THR A 375 -26.41 -49.67 -2.91
N GLY A 376 -27.50 -48.88 -2.87
CA GLY A 376 -28.68 -49.17 -2.05
C GLY A 376 -28.51 -48.92 -0.55
N ASN A 377 -27.40 -48.31 -0.17
CA ASN A 377 -27.15 -48.02 1.27
C ASN A 377 -27.77 -46.65 1.66
N TYR A 378 -29.08 -46.56 1.60
CA TYR A 378 -29.86 -45.34 1.86
C TYR A 378 -29.64 -44.79 3.27
N ARG A 379 -29.35 -45.65 4.24
CA ARG A 379 -29.07 -45.24 5.63
C ARG A 379 -27.81 -44.39 5.68
N MET A 380 -26.72 -44.85 5.09
CA MET A 380 -25.46 -44.11 5.06
C MET A 380 -25.58 -42.82 4.24
N ALA A 381 -26.33 -42.84 3.15
CA ALA A 381 -26.59 -41.62 2.35
C ALA A 381 -27.32 -40.56 3.19
N TYR A 382 -28.33 -40.98 3.97
CA TYR A 382 -29.10 -40.11 4.86
C TYR A 382 -28.25 -39.59 6.03
N GLU A 383 -27.50 -40.45 6.70
CA GLU A 383 -26.64 -40.07 7.83
C GLU A 383 -25.58 -39.06 7.38
N ASN A 384 -24.94 -39.28 6.23
CA ASN A 384 -23.98 -38.38 5.63
C ASN A 384 -24.62 -37.01 5.27
N LEU A 385 -25.82 -37.00 4.68
CA LEU A 385 -26.53 -35.76 4.38
C LEU A 385 -26.90 -35.00 5.65
N ARG A 386 -27.42 -35.68 6.65
CA ARG A 386 -27.82 -35.10 7.94
C ARG A 386 -26.65 -34.46 8.66
N GLU A 387 -25.51 -35.16 8.67
CA GLU A 387 -24.29 -34.62 9.27
C GLU A 387 -23.79 -33.37 8.55
N ASP A 388 -23.74 -33.38 7.20
CA ASP A 388 -23.37 -32.22 6.41
C ASP A 388 -24.32 -31.03 6.65
N MET A 389 -25.64 -31.28 6.71
CA MET A 389 -26.64 -30.24 6.98
C MET A 389 -26.45 -29.62 8.35
N GLN A 390 -26.35 -30.45 9.40
CA GLN A 390 -26.16 -29.96 10.77
C GLN A 390 -24.88 -29.16 10.94
N LYS A 391 -23.77 -29.61 10.33
CA LYS A 391 -22.50 -28.87 10.35
C LYS A 391 -22.57 -27.57 9.52
N ASN A 392 -23.26 -27.62 8.37
CA ASN A 392 -23.46 -26.42 7.55
C ASN A 392 -24.28 -25.36 8.29
N ASP A 393 -25.42 -25.76 8.89
CA ASP A 393 -26.28 -24.83 9.63
C ASP A 393 -25.51 -24.17 10.78
N SER A 394 -24.75 -24.96 11.54
CA SER A 394 -23.90 -24.45 12.60
C SER A 394 -22.82 -23.49 12.09
N LEU A 395 -22.21 -23.81 10.94
CA LEU A 395 -21.21 -22.94 10.30
C LEU A 395 -21.83 -21.67 9.73
N GLU A 396 -23.00 -21.75 9.10
CA GLU A 396 -23.69 -20.57 8.55
C GLU A 396 -24.13 -19.61 9.66
N HIS A 397 -24.64 -20.12 10.79
CA HIS A 397 -24.90 -19.27 11.95
C HIS A 397 -23.63 -18.58 12.49
N LYS A 398 -22.51 -19.32 12.60
CA LYS A 398 -21.23 -18.75 13.01
C LYS A 398 -20.72 -17.72 12.02
N ARG A 399 -20.79 -18.02 10.71
CA ARG A 399 -20.40 -17.10 9.64
C ARG A 399 -21.23 -15.83 9.65
N THR A 400 -22.54 -15.94 9.80
CA THR A 400 -23.46 -14.81 9.86
C THR A 400 -23.13 -13.88 11.04
N ASN A 401 -22.92 -14.48 12.23
CA ASN A 401 -22.53 -13.72 13.42
C ASN A 401 -21.15 -13.05 13.26
N MET A 402 -20.16 -13.78 12.69
CA MET A 402 -18.83 -13.22 12.44
C MET A 402 -18.88 -12.10 11.39
N ARG A 403 -19.68 -12.28 10.32
CA ARG A 403 -19.89 -11.26 9.29
C ARG A 403 -20.54 -10.01 9.87
N ALA A 404 -21.61 -10.15 10.64
CA ALA A 404 -22.25 -9.00 11.31
C ALA A 404 -21.28 -8.29 12.26
N SER A 405 -20.51 -9.05 13.05
CA SER A 405 -19.50 -8.50 13.95
C SER A 405 -18.35 -7.81 13.19
N GLU A 406 -17.92 -8.34 12.04
CA GLU A 406 -16.90 -7.75 11.18
C GLU A 406 -17.37 -6.41 10.59
N ILE A 407 -18.62 -6.34 10.14
CA ILE A 407 -19.22 -5.11 9.66
C ILE A 407 -19.28 -4.06 10.77
N MET A 408 -19.65 -4.45 11.98
CA MET A 408 -19.67 -3.55 13.14
C MET A 408 -18.26 -3.07 13.53
N ASP A 409 -17.26 -3.93 13.48
CA ASP A 409 -15.86 -3.55 13.74
C ASP A 409 -15.33 -2.58 12.67
N ARG A 410 -15.66 -2.82 11.41
CA ARG A 410 -15.34 -1.90 10.32
C ARG A 410 -15.95 -0.53 10.57
N PHE A 411 -17.24 -0.51 10.87
CA PHE A 411 -17.95 0.73 11.19
C PHE A 411 -17.36 1.45 12.40
N ALA A 412 -17.02 0.72 13.48
CA ALA A 412 -16.37 1.28 14.65
C ALA A 412 -14.98 1.86 14.36
N GLN A 413 -14.18 1.17 13.53
CA GLN A 413 -12.88 1.67 13.10
C GLN A 413 -12.99 2.93 12.24
N ASP A 414 -13.92 2.95 11.29
CA ASP A 414 -14.18 4.12 10.44
C ASP A 414 -14.66 5.32 11.28
N THR A 415 -15.53 5.06 12.27
CA THR A 415 -15.99 6.07 13.23
C THR A 415 -14.84 6.59 14.09
N LEU A 416 -13.97 5.72 14.60
CA LEU A 416 -12.81 6.11 15.40
C LEU A 416 -11.81 6.94 14.58
N LYS A 417 -11.59 6.55 13.32
CA LYS A 417 -10.75 7.30 12.37
C LYS A 417 -11.32 8.70 12.14
N LEU A 418 -12.61 8.78 11.90
CA LEU A 418 -13.31 10.05 11.74
C LEU A 418 -13.21 10.93 13.00
N HIS A 419 -13.40 10.35 14.20
CA HIS A 419 -13.20 11.07 15.46
C HIS A 419 -11.77 11.58 15.63
N HIS A 420 -10.77 10.79 15.23
CA HIS A 420 -9.37 11.22 15.28
C HIS A 420 -9.08 12.36 14.30
N GLU A 421 -9.62 12.28 13.08
CA GLU A 421 -9.52 13.34 12.08
C GLU A 421 -10.20 14.63 12.58
N LEU A 422 -11.39 14.54 13.16
CA LEU A 422 -12.08 15.68 13.79
C LEU A 422 -11.28 16.27 14.96
N ALA A 423 -10.66 15.43 15.79
CA ALA A 423 -9.83 15.90 16.91
C ALA A 423 -8.55 16.62 16.44
N LEU A 424 -7.93 16.13 15.37
CA LEU A 424 -6.79 16.81 14.72
C LEU A 424 -7.22 18.14 14.12
N GLU A 425 -8.41 18.19 13.53
CA GLU A 425 -8.99 19.39 12.97
C GLU A 425 -9.30 20.43 14.06
N HIS A 426 -9.92 20.04 15.18
CA HIS A 426 -10.11 20.91 16.35
C HIS A 426 -8.79 21.48 16.87
N LYS A 427 -7.75 20.65 16.94
CA LYS A 427 -6.40 21.10 17.35
C LYS A 427 -5.81 22.10 16.36
N SER A 428 -6.02 21.88 15.06
CA SER A 428 -5.56 22.80 14.01
C SER A 428 -6.29 24.15 14.07
N VAL A 429 -7.59 24.13 14.37
CA VAL A 429 -8.39 25.35 14.59
C VAL A 429 -7.95 26.11 15.83
N GLU A 430 -7.64 25.43 16.95
CA GLU A 430 -7.07 26.07 18.15
C GLU A 430 -5.70 26.66 17.90
N LEU A 431 -4.82 25.94 17.20
CA LEU A 431 -3.51 26.44 16.76
C LEU A 431 -3.64 27.66 15.84
N ASN A 432 -4.63 27.66 14.95
CA ASN A 432 -4.90 28.81 14.09
C ASN A 432 -5.47 30.01 14.87
N LYS A 433 -6.34 29.78 15.86
CA LYS A 433 -6.81 30.85 16.78
C LYS A 433 -5.67 31.45 17.58
N THR A 434 -4.79 30.62 18.14
CA THR A 434 -3.60 31.11 18.87
C THR A 434 -2.60 31.82 17.96
N ARG A 435 -2.41 31.33 16.71
CA ARG A 435 -1.63 32.03 15.67
C ARG A 435 -2.26 33.38 15.30
N GLN A 436 -3.58 33.44 15.12
CA GLN A 436 -4.29 34.67 14.81
C GLN A 436 -4.22 35.66 15.99
N MET A 437 -4.34 35.19 17.24
CA MET A 437 -4.15 36.04 18.42
C MET A 437 -2.70 36.53 18.56
N ALA A 438 -1.73 35.68 18.28
CA ALA A 438 -0.30 36.09 18.28
C ALA A 438 0.00 37.10 17.15
N LEU A 439 -0.59 36.90 15.96
CA LEU A 439 -0.49 37.86 14.85
C LEU A 439 -1.22 39.16 15.16
N ALA A 440 -2.38 39.11 15.81
CA ALA A 440 -3.10 40.30 16.25
C ALA A 440 -2.32 41.06 17.34
N ALA A 441 -1.73 40.34 18.31
CA ALA A 441 -0.84 40.94 19.32
C ALA A 441 0.42 41.55 18.69
N LEU A 442 1.03 40.86 17.71
CA LEU A 442 2.15 41.37 16.94
C LEU A 442 1.77 42.61 16.13
N MET A 443 0.56 42.61 15.54
CA MET A 443 0.00 43.78 14.83
C MET A 443 -0.20 44.96 15.79
N VAL A 444 -0.70 44.74 17.00
CA VAL A 444 -0.84 45.80 18.01
C VAL A 444 0.54 46.36 18.42
N VAL A 445 1.54 45.50 18.64
CA VAL A 445 2.91 45.92 18.93
C VAL A 445 3.49 46.69 17.72
N LEU A 446 3.26 46.23 16.49
CA LEU A 446 3.70 46.93 15.27
C LEU A 446 3.00 48.29 15.12
N VAL A 447 1.71 48.39 15.42
CA VAL A 447 0.96 49.66 15.42
C VAL A 447 1.49 50.63 16.46
N VAL A 448 1.80 50.14 17.66
CA VAL A 448 2.44 50.95 18.73
C VAL A 448 3.85 51.38 18.35
N CYS A 449 4.66 50.48 17.77
CA CYS A 449 5.97 50.80 17.23
C CYS A 449 5.89 51.80 16.08
N MET A 450 4.92 51.64 15.19
CA MET A 450 4.68 52.53 14.07
C MET A 450 4.21 53.92 14.52
N PHE A 451 3.40 53.99 15.61
CA PHE A 451 3.01 55.24 16.25
C PHE A 451 4.28 55.96 16.85
N PHE A 452 5.18 55.22 17.47
CA PHE A 452 6.44 55.80 17.95
C PHE A 452 7.37 56.21 16.86
N VAL A 453 7.46 55.43 15.77
CA VAL A 453 8.24 55.78 14.56
C VAL A 453 7.66 57.00 13.85
N MET A 454 6.32 57.06 13.69
CA MET A 454 5.64 58.21 13.10
C MET A 454 5.78 59.48 13.97
N LYS A 455 5.78 59.34 15.30
CA LYS A 455 6.09 60.47 16.22
C LYS A 455 7.54 60.96 16.10
N SER A 456 8.46 60.02 15.80
CA SER A 456 9.88 60.30 15.51
C SER A 456 10.13 60.87 14.11
N MET A 457 9.30 60.44 13.10
CA MET A 457 9.47 60.80 11.69
C MET A 457 8.64 61.99 11.22
N ARG A 458 7.88 62.65 12.08
CA ARG A 458 7.20 63.96 11.75
C ARG A 458 8.15 65.06 11.30
N SER A 459 9.48 64.82 11.39
CA SER A 459 10.53 65.69 10.87
C SER A 459 11.09 65.32 9.46
N GLY A 460 10.63 64.23 8.83
CA GLY A 460 11.19 63.72 7.56
C GLY A 460 10.15 63.32 6.53
N LYS A 461 9.16 64.15 6.24
CA LYS A 461 8.14 63.90 5.19
C LYS A 461 8.73 64.07 3.81
N ARG A 462 8.87 62.98 3.02
CA ARG A 462 8.66 62.98 1.54
C ARG A 462 9.00 61.69 0.78
N LEU A 463 9.31 60.57 1.43
CA LEU A 463 9.71 59.34 0.69
C LEU A 463 8.75 58.16 0.73
N GLU A 464 7.55 58.31 1.20
CA GLU A 464 6.71 57.19 1.59
C GLU A 464 5.47 56.86 0.73
N GLU A 465 5.19 57.64 -0.34
CA GLU A 465 3.97 57.39 -1.15
C GLU A 465 4.08 56.23 -2.15
N SER A 466 5.30 55.84 -2.52
CA SER A 466 5.46 54.76 -3.50
C SER A 466 5.38 53.35 -2.89
N LYS A 467 5.64 53.19 -1.56
CA LYS A 467 5.59 51.90 -0.89
C LYS A 467 4.17 51.40 -0.51
N ARG A 468 3.21 52.31 -0.43
CA ARG A 468 1.81 51.94 -0.09
C ARG A 468 1.09 51.13 -1.16
N ARG A 469 1.40 51.32 -2.42
CA ARG A 469 0.73 50.60 -3.53
C ARG A 469 1.02 49.08 -3.59
N VAL A 470 2.20 48.67 -3.16
CA VAL A 470 2.61 47.25 -3.21
C VAL A 470 1.95 46.42 -2.09
N LEU A 471 1.69 47.05 -0.94
CA LEU A 471 1.06 46.34 0.19
C LEU A 471 -0.44 46.08 -0.03
N GLN A 472 -1.16 46.98 -0.68
CA GLN A 472 -2.57 46.83 -1.02
C GLN A 472 -2.81 45.68 -2.02
N LEU A 473 -1.91 45.49 -3.00
CA LEU A 473 -2.01 44.44 -3.99
C LEU A 473 -1.77 43.04 -3.39
N LYS A 474 -1.00 42.96 -2.31
CA LYS A 474 -0.81 41.68 -1.57
C LYS A 474 -2.00 41.28 -0.71
N LEU A 475 -2.80 42.24 -0.24
CA LEU A 475 -4.00 42.02 0.59
C LEU A 475 -5.24 41.64 -0.23
N GLU A 476 -5.33 42.12 -1.47
CA GLU A 476 -6.44 41.72 -2.37
C GLU A 476 -6.34 40.27 -2.86
N GLY A 477 -5.13 39.72 -2.99
CA GLY A 477 -4.91 38.32 -3.37
C GLY A 477 -5.32 37.30 -2.28
N ALA A 478 -5.38 37.73 -1.03
CA ALA A 478 -5.72 36.87 0.11
C ALA A 478 -7.24 36.75 0.40
N ARG A 479 -8.06 37.59 -0.24
CA ARG A 479 -9.49 37.77 0.12
C ARG A 479 -10.48 36.84 -0.59
N ASN A 480 -10.05 36.06 -1.59
CA ASN A 480 -10.92 35.19 -2.40
C ASN A 480 -10.75 33.70 -2.12
N ARG A 481 -10.48 33.30 -0.89
CA ARG A 481 -10.30 31.88 -0.56
C ARG A 481 -11.58 31.33 0.08
N ILE A 482 -12.24 30.40 -0.62
CA ILE A 482 -13.21 29.47 -0.03
C ILE A 482 -12.50 28.77 1.13
N SER A 483 -13.11 28.77 2.32
CA SER A 483 -12.50 28.12 3.49
C SER A 483 -12.26 26.63 3.18
N PRO A 484 -11.02 26.13 3.25
CA PRO A 484 -10.70 24.72 3.03
C PRO A 484 -11.56 23.79 3.91
N HIS A 485 -11.84 24.22 5.11
CA HIS A 485 -12.66 23.55 6.11
C HIS A 485 -14.09 23.24 5.65
N PHE A 486 -14.74 24.18 4.94
CA PHE A 486 -16.09 23.95 4.43
C PHE A 486 -16.11 22.86 3.35
N VAL A 487 -15.13 22.85 2.46
CA VAL A 487 -15.03 21.84 1.39
C VAL A 487 -14.79 20.46 1.97
N PHE A 488 -13.91 20.34 2.98
CA PHE A 488 -13.65 19.06 3.66
C PHE A 488 -14.86 18.54 4.45
N ASN A 489 -15.62 19.39 5.10
CA ASN A 489 -16.82 18.96 5.81
C ASN A 489 -17.90 18.44 4.87
N VAL A 490 -18.09 19.08 3.72
CA VAL A 490 -19.05 18.64 2.69
C VAL A 490 -18.59 17.31 2.08
N LEU A 491 -17.27 17.13 1.82
CA LEU A 491 -16.73 15.89 1.29
C LEU A 491 -16.82 14.73 2.31
N ASN A 492 -16.45 14.97 3.56
CA ASN A 492 -16.52 13.94 4.61
C ASN A 492 -17.98 13.49 4.87
N ASN A 493 -18.94 14.40 4.85
CA ASN A 493 -20.36 14.04 4.93
C ASN A 493 -20.81 13.21 3.71
N LYS A 494 -20.30 13.47 2.54
CA LYS A 494 -20.58 12.68 1.34
C LYS A 494 -19.94 11.28 1.39
N ILE A 495 -18.70 11.18 1.88
CA ILE A 495 -17.98 9.91 2.07
C ILE A 495 -18.72 8.98 3.05
N LEU A 496 -19.31 9.54 4.12
CA LEU A 496 -20.08 8.79 5.11
C LEU A 496 -21.37 8.14 4.55
N HIS A 497 -21.92 8.68 3.47
CA HIS A 497 -23.17 8.23 2.86
C HIS A 497 -22.96 7.56 1.48
N ALA A 498 -21.70 7.43 1.01
CA ALA A 498 -21.36 6.86 -0.27
C ALA A 498 -21.17 5.34 -0.18
N ASN A 499 -21.47 4.61 -1.25
CA ASN A 499 -21.07 3.21 -1.39
C ASN A 499 -19.54 3.08 -1.50
N THR A 500 -19.01 1.87 -1.38
CA THR A 500 -17.55 1.63 -1.25
C THR A 500 -16.73 2.14 -2.46
N ALA A 501 -17.31 2.16 -3.66
CA ALA A 501 -16.65 2.67 -4.86
C ALA A 501 -16.61 4.20 -4.88
N GLU A 502 -17.73 4.85 -4.60
CA GLU A 502 -17.85 6.32 -4.52
C GLU A 502 -17.02 6.91 -3.36
N ALA A 503 -16.93 6.20 -2.24
CA ALA A 503 -16.10 6.62 -1.11
C ALA A 503 -14.62 6.69 -1.45
N ASN A 504 -14.10 5.75 -2.27
CA ASN A 504 -12.73 5.75 -2.73
C ASN A 504 -12.42 6.89 -3.71
N GLU A 505 -13.33 7.20 -4.61
CA GLU A 505 -13.20 8.36 -5.52
C GLU A 505 -13.20 9.68 -4.74
N LEU A 506 -14.13 9.83 -3.81
CA LEU A 506 -14.22 11.01 -2.95
C LEU A 506 -12.98 11.16 -2.03
N MET A 507 -12.40 10.07 -1.54
CA MET A 507 -11.14 10.11 -0.80
C MET A 507 -9.96 10.56 -1.67
N THR A 508 -9.90 10.12 -2.91
CA THR A 508 -8.86 10.51 -3.87
C THR A 508 -8.98 12.00 -4.20
N LEU A 509 -10.20 12.47 -4.42
CA LEU A 509 -10.49 13.89 -4.63
C LEU A 509 -10.12 14.74 -3.40
N ALA A 510 -10.42 14.25 -2.18
CA ALA A 510 -10.06 14.94 -0.94
C ALA A 510 -8.53 15.09 -0.78
N ARG A 511 -7.76 14.06 -1.13
CA ARG A 511 -6.29 14.11 -1.13
C ARG A 511 -5.76 15.13 -2.14
N LEU A 512 -6.33 15.18 -3.33
CA LEU A 512 -5.92 16.11 -4.38
C LEU A 512 -6.22 17.56 -4.00
N ILE A 513 -7.39 17.81 -3.41
CA ILE A 513 -7.76 19.14 -2.86
C ILE A 513 -6.75 19.54 -1.77
N ARG A 514 -6.35 18.62 -0.91
CA ARG A 514 -5.37 18.90 0.15
C ARG A 514 -4.00 19.26 -0.43
N SER A 515 -3.49 18.47 -1.37
CA SER A 515 -2.22 18.76 -2.06
C SER A 515 -2.26 20.11 -2.80
N ASN A 516 -3.38 20.43 -3.42
CA ASN A 516 -3.57 21.73 -4.08
C ASN A 516 -3.49 22.90 -3.09
N LEU A 517 -4.10 22.75 -1.92
CA LEU A 517 -4.06 23.77 -0.86
C LEU A 517 -2.65 23.92 -0.27
N ASP A 518 -1.93 22.82 -0.05
CA ASP A 518 -0.57 22.83 0.45
C ASP A 518 0.40 23.51 -0.54
N LEU A 519 0.26 23.23 -1.83
CA LEU A 519 1.02 23.90 -2.91
C LEU A 519 0.66 25.37 -3.00
N SER A 520 -0.61 25.75 -2.92
CA SER A 520 -1.05 27.13 -3.02
C SER A 520 -0.56 28.04 -1.89
N CYS A 521 -0.13 27.48 -0.76
CA CYS A 521 0.46 28.21 0.36
C CYS A 521 1.95 28.52 0.18
N GLN A 522 2.63 27.89 -0.77
CA GLN A 522 4.06 28.07 -1.04
C GLN A 522 4.29 29.08 -2.18
N MET A 523 5.34 29.89 -2.07
CA MET A 523 5.71 30.81 -3.17
C MET A 523 6.47 30.08 -4.29
N LYS A 524 7.23 29.06 -3.90
CA LYS A 524 8.03 28.23 -4.81
C LYS A 524 8.01 26.79 -4.36
N VAL A 525 8.17 25.88 -5.29
CA VAL A 525 8.25 24.43 -5.06
C VAL A 525 9.31 23.82 -5.97
N ALA A 526 9.78 22.61 -5.65
CA ALA A 526 10.61 21.83 -6.55
C ALA A 526 9.78 21.42 -7.78
N LEU A 527 10.41 21.40 -8.94
CA LEU A 527 9.75 21.03 -10.19
C LEU A 527 9.18 19.61 -10.12
N GLY A 528 9.87 18.69 -9.44
CA GLY A 528 9.39 17.34 -9.19
C GLY A 528 8.05 17.31 -8.46
N THR A 529 7.90 18.13 -7.44
CA THR A 529 6.65 18.25 -6.66
C THR A 529 5.47 18.74 -7.52
N GLU A 530 5.71 19.70 -8.41
CA GLU A 530 4.70 20.20 -9.37
C GLU A 530 4.29 19.08 -10.35
N LEU A 531 5.27 18.34 -10.88
CA LEU A 531 5.02 17.27 -11.83
C LEU A 531 4.26 16.10 -11.18
N ASP A 532 4.56 15.76 -9.93
CA ASP A 532 3.85 14.73 -9.19
C ASP A 532 2.39 15.12 -8.93
N PHE A 533 2.16 16.38 -8.58
CA PHE A 533 0.80 16.90 -8.47
C PHE A 533 0.06 16.85 -9.81
N VAL A 534 0.69 17.29 -10.89
CA VAL A 534 0.13 17.27 -12.25
C VAL A 534 -0.18 15.82 -12.69
N ARG A 535 0.68 14.87 -12.34
CA ARG A 535 0.45 13.44 -12.62
C ARG A 535 -0.80 12.92 -11.93
N GLN A 536 -0.97 13.24 -10.63
CA GLN A 536 -2.16 12.89 -9.86
C GLN A 536 -3.42 13.57 -10.44
N TYR A 537 -3.31 14.84 -10.82
CA TYR A 537 -4.40 15.59 -11.42
C TYR A 537 -4.84 14.98 -12.76
N LEU A 538 -3.90 14.64 -13.63
CA LEU A 538 -4.18 14.01 -14.92
C LEU A 538 -4.77 12.62 -14.79
N THR A 539 -4.39 11.85 -13.78
CA THR A 539 -4.99 10.55 -13.47
C THR A 539 -6.49 10.68 -13.15
N LEU A 540 -6.89 11.76 -12.50
CA LEU A 540 -8.29 12.05 -12.17
C LEU A 540 -9.09 12.64 -13.34
N GLU A 541 -8.46 13.51 -14.14
CA GLU A 541 -9.11 14.15 -15.29
C GLU A 541 -9.20 13.21 -16.51
N SER A 542 -8.27 12.26 -16.64
CA SER A 542 -8.22 11.35 -17.79
C SER A 542 -9.53 10.59 -18.04
N PRO A 543 -10.18 9.97 -17.06
CA PRO A 543 -11.47 9.31 -17.27
C PRO A 543 -12.60 10.28 -17.68
N LEU A 544 -12.52 11.55 -17.26
CA LEU A 544 -13.51 12.57 -17.57
C LEU A 544 -13.34 13.15 -18.98
N MET A 545 -12.14 12.99 -19.57
CA MET A 545 -11.84 13.47 -20.92
C MET A 545 -12.25 12.46 -22.03
N GLY A 546 -12.59 11.22 -21.66
CA GLY A 546 -13.02 10.14 -22.56
C GLY A 546 -11.89 9.22 -23.00
N ASP A 547 -12.25 8.08 -23.61
CA ASP A 547 -11.32 7.02 -24.03
C ASP A 547 -10.30 7.47 -25.10
N ASP A 548 -10.56 8.57 -25.76
CA ASP A 548 -9.70 9.16 -26.79
C ASP A 548 -8.64 10.14 -26.26
N PHE A 549 -8.52 10.25 -24.94
CA PHE A 549 -7.53 11.13 -24.32
C PHE A 549 -6.27 10.36 -23.92
N ASP A 550 -5.12 10.84 -24.40
CA ASP A 550 -3.81 10.28 -24.09
C ASP A 550 -2.86 11.40 -23.62
N TYR A 551 -2.05 11.10 -22.60
CA TYR A 551 -1.06 12.07 -22.13
C TYR A 551 0.30 11.42 -21.84
N ALA A 552 1.36 12.18 -22.04
CA ALA A 552 2.72 11.79 -21.72
C ALA A 552 3.44 12.88 -20.92
N ILE A 553 4.26 12.49 -19.97
CA ILE A 553 5.17 13.36 -19.23
C ILE A 553 6.58 12.83 -19.44
N GLU A 554 7.34 13.53 -20.24
CA GLU A 554 8.73 13.19 -20.59
C GLU A 554 9.69 14.13 -19.87
N VAL A 555 10.65 13.57 -19.18
CA VAL A 555 11.65 14.31 -18.41
C VAL A 555 13.03 13.89 -18.86
N ASP A 556 13.81 14.86 -19.29
CA ASP A 556 15.21 14.65 -19.63
C ASP A 556 16.00 14.21 -18.39
N PRO A 557 16.77 13.10 -18.45
CA PRO A 557 17.56 12.61 -17.33
C PRO A 557 18.59 13.61 -16.77
N GLU A 558 18.98 14.62 -17.55
CA GLU A 558 19.92 15.65 -17.10
C GLU A 558 19.26 16.77 -16.25
N VAL A 559 17.92 16.75 -16.10
CA VAL A 559 17.20 17.75 -15.29
C VAL A 559 17.14 17.31 -13.82
N ASP A 560 17.70 18.12 -12.94
CA ASP A 560 17.57 17.95 -11.50
C ASP A 560 16.21 18.47 -11.01
N LEU A 561 15.25 17.57 -10.91
CA LEU A 561 13.87 17.88 -10.51
C LEU A 561 13.74 18.37 -9.06
N GLU A 562 14.62 17.94 -8.18
CA GLU A 562 14.59 18.28 -6.75
C GLU A 562 15.14 19.69 -6.49
N ASN A 563 16.18 20.08 -7.21
CA ASN A 563 16.83 21.38 -7.02
C ASN A 563 16.34 22.46 -8.00
N THR A 564 15.63 22.10 -9.07
CA THR A 564 14.99 23.07 -9.96
C THR A 564 13.72 23.62 -9.31
N SER A 565 13.75 24.89 -8.90
CA SER A 565 12.60 25.58 -8.29
C SER A 565 11.74 26.29 -9.32
N ILE A 566 10.43 26.17 -9.21
CA ILE A 566 9.42 26.87 -10.02
C ILE A 566 8.42 27.59 -9.09
N PRO A 567 7.80 28.72 -9.49
CA PRO A 567 6.68 29.26 -8.74
C PRO A 567 5.56 28.23 -8.65
N SER A 568 5.01 28.06 -7.46
CA SER A 568 3.97 27.06 -7.21
C SER A 568 2.79 27.19 -8.17
N MET A 569 2.27 26.07 -8.61
CA MET A 569 1.11 25.93 -9.50
C MET A 569 1.36 26.40 -10.96
N PHE A 570 2.59 26.64 -11.38
CA PHE A 570 2.87 27.10 -12.75
C PHE A 570 2.58 26.03 -13.79
N VAL A 571 3.11 24.82 -13.60
CA VAL A 571 2.86 23.69 -14.52
C VAL A 571 1.40 23.29 -14.48
N GLN A 572 0.80 23.26 -13.29
CA GLN A 572 -0.64 23.00 -13.13
C GLN A 572 -1.50 23.98 -13.96
N ILE A 573 -1.23 25.28 -13.85
CA ILE A 573 -1.98 26.29 -14.62
C ILE A 573 -1.85 26.07 -16.13
N LEU A 574 -0.67 25.70 -16.61
CA LEU A 574 -0.45 25.39 -18.02
C LEU A 574 -1.25 24.18 -18.47
N VAL A 575 -1.22 23.10 -17.67
CA VAL A 575 -1.93 21.85 -17.92
C VAL A 575 -3.45 22.08 -17.87
N GLU A 576 -3.93 22.81 -16.86
CA GLU A 576 -5.35 23.14 -16.73
C GLU A 576 -5.84 23.97 -17.94
N ASN A 577 -5.04 24.93 -18.39
CA ASN A 577 -5.36 25.70 -19.60
C ASN A 577 -5.42 24.83 -20.86
N ALA A 578 -4.49 23.88 -21.01
CA ALA A 578 -4.48 22.95 -22.13
C ALA A 578 -5.73 22.04 -22.12
N LEU A 579 -6.09 21.49 -20.96
CA LEU A 579 -7.26 20.66 -20.81
C LEU A 579 -8.57 21.45 -21.05
N VAL A 580 -8.75 22.56 -20.33
CA VAL A 580 -10.02 23.31 -20.32
C VAL A 580 -10.21 24.09 -21.62
N HIS A 581 -9.17 24.73 -22.14
CA HIS A 581 -9.25 25.63 -23.29
C HIS A 581 -8.79 25.00 -24.61
N GLY A 582 -7.85 24.05 -24.56
CA GLY A 582 -7.36 23.32 -25.72
C GLY A 582 -8.22 22.14 -26.09
N LEU A 583 -8.35 21.19 -25.17
CA LEU A 583 -8.86 19.83 -25.44
C LEU A 583 -10.32 19.63 -25.11
N ARG A 584 -10.91 20.34 -24.15
CA ARG A 584 -12.33 20.16 -23.78
C ARG A 584 -13.24 20.61 -24.94
N GLY A 585 -14.07 19.68 -25.42
CA GLY A 585 -14.93 19.89 -26.59
C GLY A 585 -14.16 19.87 -27.93
N TRP A 586 -13.00 19.22 -27.96
CA TRP A 586 -12.29 18.88 -29.20
C TRP A 586 -12.81 17.54 -29.72
N ASP A 587 -13.20 17.51 -31.01
CA ASP A 587 -13.71 16.32 -31.68
C ASP A 587 -12.54 15.59 -32.35
N GLY A 588 -12.05 14.49 -31.76
CA GLY A 588 -10.95 13.66 -32.22
C GLY A 588 -10.02 13.21 -31.08
N LYS A 589 -9.00 12.42 -31.42
CA LYS A 589 -8.00 11.95 -30.44
C LYS A 589 -7.35 13.15 -29.76
N LYS A 590 -7.45 13.22 -28.44
CA LYS A 590 -6.91 14.28 -27.61
C LYS A 590 -5.55 13.86 -27.06
N THR A 591 -4.55 14.68 -27.27
CA THR A 591 -3.20 14.40 -26.75
C THR A 591 -2.66 15.60 -25.99
N LEU A 592 -2.08 15.30 -24.81
CA LEU A 592 -1.36 16.27 -24.00
C LEU A 592 0.05 15.74 -23.74
N ARG A 593 1.05 16.53 -24.07
CA ARG A 593 2.45 16.20 -23.79
C ARG A 593 3.09 17.26 -22.90
N ILE A 594 3.78 16.81 -21.88
CA ILE A 594 4.54 17.67 -20.96
C ILE A 594 6.00 17.27 -21.10
N ASP A 595 6.80 18.15 -21.68
CA ASP A 595 8.22 17.94 -21.92
C ASP A 595 9.03 18.78 -20.93
N VAL A 596 9.91 18.16 -20.18
CA VAL A 596 10.87 18.83 -19.32
C VAL A 596 12.25 18.56 -19.89
N LEU A 597 12.85 19.58 -20.48
CA LEU A 597 14.08 19.46 -21.27
C LEU A 597 15.20 20.28 -20.65
N ARG A 598 16.42 19.81 -20.80
CA ARG A 598 17.63 20.58 -20.51
C ARG A 598 18.10 21.30 -21.76
N GLU A 599 18.09 22.63 -21.74
CA GLU A 599 18.58 23.46 -22.86
C GLU A 599 19.72 24.37 -22.39
N GLN A 600 20.96 24.04 -22.77
CA GLN A 600 22.18 24.79 -22.41
C GLN A 600 22.28 25.15 -20.93
N ALA A 601 21.94 26.39 -20.55
CA ALA A 601 22.00 26.93 -19.19
C ALA A 601 20.59 27.16 -18.60
N SER A 602 19.59 26.38 -19.00
CA SER A 602 18.21 26.51 -18.52
C SER A 602 17.43 25.20 -18.56
N THR A 603 16.43 25.10 -17.70
CA THR A 603 15.42 24.04 -17.75
C THR A 603 14.16 24.59 -18.41
N VAL A 604 13.67 23.90 -19.42
CA VAL A 604 12.46 24.28 -20.16
C VAL A 604 11.34 23.29 -19.83
N VAL A 605 10.23 23.81 -19.36
CA VAL A 605 8.99 23.02 -19.15
C VAL A 605 8.00 23.46 -20.24
N ALA A 606 7.64 22.55 -21.12
CA ALA A 606 6.69 22.79 -22.21
C ALA A 606 5.45 21.89 -22.05
N VAL A 607 4.29 22.49 -22.15
CA VAL A 607 3.00 21.80 -22.20
C VAL A 607 2.43 21.98 -23.60
N VAL A 608 2.20 20.87 -24.28
CA VAL A 608 1.75 20.83 -25.69
C VAL A 608 0.44 20.07 -25.77
N ASP A 609 -0.58 20.70 -26.30
CA ASP A 609 -1.87 20.06 -26.63
C ASP A 609 -2.10 20.05 -28.13
N ASN A 610 -2.90 19.11 -28.62
CA ASN A 610 -3.33 19.03 -30.03
C ASN A 610 -4.73 19.60 -30.25
N GLY A 611 -5.17 20.49 -29.38
CA GLY A 611 -6.51 21.08 -29.44
C GLY A 611 -6.64 22.23 -30.46
N LYS A 612 -7.66 23.06 -30.23
CA LYS A 612 -8.04 24.15 -31.14
C LYS A 612 -7.07 25.36 -31.20
N GLY A 613 -5.96 25.32 -30.43
CA GLY A 613 -5.05 26.45 -30.31
C GLY A 613 -5.70 27.67 -29.61
N PHE A 614 -5.04 28.82 -29.66
CA PHE A 614 -5.56 30.02 -29.06
C PHE A 614 -5.58 31.20 -30.06
N ASP A 615 -6.59 32.08 -29.89
CA ASP A 615 -6.75 33.27 -30.74
C ASP A 615 -6.16 34.52 -30.05
N ILE A 616 -5.10 35.04 -30.62
CA ILE A 616 -4.37 36.22 -30.13
C ILE A 616 -5.24 37.49 -30.19
N ARG A 617 -6.26 37.54 -31.09
CA ARG A 617 -7.05 38.75 -31.37
C ARG A 617 -8.18 38.98 -30.36
N LYS A 618 -8.61 37.94 -29.62
CA LYS A 618 -9.63 38.08 -28.59
C LYS A 618 -9.06 38.68 -27.29
N LYS A 619 -8.74 39.98 -27.32
CA LYS A 619 -8.53 40.82 -26.14
C LYS A 619 -9.88 41.10 -25.46
N GLY A 620 -10.39 40.20 -24.66
CA GLY A 620 -11.65 40.43 -23.98
C GLY A 620 -11.89 39.52 -22.78
N LYS A 621 -11.89 40.08 -21.59
CA LYS A 621 -12.06 39.55 -20.23
C LYS A 621 -10.83 38.84 -19.66
N LYS A 622 -10.38 39.30 -18.48
CA LYS A 622 -9.26 38.82 -17.68
C LYS A 622 -9.20 37.27 -17.70
N ARG A 623 -8.25 36.73 -18.46
CA ARG A 623 -7.87 35.31 -18.36
C ARG A 623 -7.13 35.13 -17.05
N THR A 624 -7.78 34.61 -16.03
CA THR A 624 -7.29 34.60 -14.65
C THR A 624 -5.97 33.85 -14.51
N GLY A 625 -5.79 32.69 -15.18
CA GLY A 625 -4.59 31.84 -15.07
C GLY A 625 -3.32 32.45 -15.71
N LEU A 626 -3.38 32.82 -16.99
CA LEU A 626 -2.24 33.42 -17.67
C LEU A 626 -1.89 34.82 -17.09
N GLY A 627 -2.86 35.53 -16.53
CA GLY A 627 -2.63 36.78 -15.79
C GLY A 627 -1.80 36.54 -14.53
N ILE A 628 -2.03 35.45 -13.83
CA ILE A 628 -1.25 35.05 -12.64
C ILE A 628 0.20 34.75 -13.04
N ILE A 629 0.43 33.96 -14.09
CA ILE A 629 1.78 33.65 -14.59
C ILE A 629 2.54 34.94 -14.90
N THR A 630 1.94 35.86 -15.68
CA THR A 630 2.59 37.11 -16.08
C THR A 630 2.91 38.00 -14.88
N GLN A 631 2.00 38.10 -13.90
CA GLN A 631 2.21 38.88 -12.68
C GLN A 631 3.29 38.27 -11.79
N THR A 632 3.28 36.96 -11.64
CA THR A 632 4.29 36.24 -10.84
C THR A 632 5.67 36.38 -11.46
N LEU A 633 5.79 36.24 -12.81
CA LEU A 633 7.05 36.46 -13.52
C LEU A 633 7.57 37.88 -13.35
N ALA A 634 6.70 38.91 -13.37
CA ALA A 634 7.12 40.29 -13.14
C ALA A 634 7.75 40.45 -11.75
N VAL A 635 7.20 39.78 -10.72
CA VAL A 635 7.69 39.86 -9.35
C VAL A 635 9.00 39.09 -9.18
N VAL A 636 9.03 37.82 -9.63
CA VAL A 636 10.22 36.96 -9.43
C VAL A 636 11.42 37.39 -10.27
N ASN A 637 11.19 38.07 -11.38
CA ASN A 637 12.24 38.60 -12.25
C ASN A 637 12.81 39.97 -11.80
N GLU A 638 12.20 40.63 -10.80
CA GLU A 638 12.61 41.99 -10.40
C GLU A 638 14.04 42.02 -9.85
N HIS A 639 14.46 40.96 -9.16
CA HIS A 639 15.77 40.88 -8.51
C HIS A 639 16.75 39.89 -9.18
N ASN A 640 16.35 39.22 -10.26
CA ASN A 640 17.17 38.26 -10.97
C ASN A 640 17.89 38.84 -12.19
N ARG A 641 19.19 38.54 -12.31
CA ARG A 641 20.02 38.94 -13.46
C ARG A 641 19.61 38.14 -14.70
N ASN A 642 19.38 36.86 -14.55
CA ASN A 642 18.82 35.97 -15.58
C ASN A 642 17.31 35.84 -15.33
N LYS A 643 16.51 36.15 -16.32
CA LYS A 643 15.04 36.22 -16.16
C LYS A 643 14.37 34.93 -16.60
N MET A 644 13.46 34.44 -15.79
CA MET A 644 12.53 33.40 -16.20
C MET A 644 11.59 33.97 -17.27
N THR A 645 11.32 33.19 -18.31
CA THR A 645 10.47 33.63 -19.43
C THR A 645 9.30 32.66 -19.62
N PHE A 646 8.21 33.20 -20.15
CA PHE A 646 7.02 32.43 -20.53
C PHE A 646 6.69 32.76 -21.99
N ALA A 647 6.46 31.72 -22.79
CA ALA A 647 6.01 31.84 -24.17
C ALA A 647 4.76 30.96 -24.40
N LEU A 648 3.84 31.50 -25.20
CA LEU A 648 2.64 30.80 -25.64
C LEU A 648 2.53 30.94 -27.16
N GLN A 649 2.48 29.80 -27.86
CA GLN A 649 2.42 29.80 -29.31
C GLN A 649 1.53 28.69 -29.86
N ASN A 650 0.87 28.94 -31.00
CA ASN A 650 0.16 27.89 -31.69
C ASN A 650 1.13 27.00 -32.47
N VAL A 651 0.98 25.68 -32.32
CA VAL A 651 1.63 24.68 -33.17
C VAL A 651 0.92 24.68 -34.52
N LYS A 652 1.65 24.85 -35.61
CA LYS A 652 1.10 24.94 -36.97
C LYS A 652 1.68 23.83 -37.85
N ALA A 653 0.86 23.31 -38.75
CA ALA A 653 1.31 22.46 -39.85
C ALA A 653 2.01 23.30 -40.93
N GLU A 654 2.66 22.66 -41.88
CA GLU A 654 3.32 23.33 -43.02
C GLU A 654 2.34 24.16 -43.87
N ASP A 655 1.07 23.80 -43.92
CA ASP A 655 -0.02 24.50 -44.58
C ASP A 655 -0.61 25.67 -43.77
N GLY A 656 -0.08 25.97 -42.59
CA GLY A 656 -0.50 27.08 -41.73
C GLY A 656 -1.68 26.76 -40.79
N ARG A 657 -2.29 25.55 -40.86
CA ARG A 657 -3.37 25.15 -39.96
C ARG A 657 -2.85 24.99 -38.52
N VAL A 658 -3.64 25.42 -37.56
CA VAL A 658 -3.31 25.26 -36.15
C VAL A 658 -3.56 23.77 -35.77
N LEU A 659 -2.50 23.14 -35.29
CA LEU A 659 -2.51 21.75 -34.81
C LEU A 659 -2.62 21.63 -33.30
N GLY A 660 -2.57 22.74 -32.57
CA GLY A 660 -2.60 22.77 -31.11
C GLY A 660 -1.93 24.00 -30.54
N CYS A 661 -1.62 23.94 -29.27
CA CYS A 661 -0.95 25.00 -28.54
C CYS A 661 0.27 24.47 -27.78
N LYS A 662 1.35 25.26 -27.75
CA LYS A 662 2.53 25.03 -26.91
C LYS A 662 2.69 26.20 -25.94
N ALA A 663 2.61 25.92 -24.66
CA ALA A 663 2.93 26.82 -23.55
C ALA A 663 4.24 26.39 -22.91
N GLN A 664 5.22 27.29 -22.82
CA GLN A 664 6.51 26.92 -22.24
C GLN A 664 7.03 27.96 -21.26
N VAL A 665 7.68 27.48 -20.20
CA VAL A 665 8.41 28.26 -19.21
C VAL A 665 9.89 27.89 -19.29
N CYS A 666 10.76 28.88 -19.40
CA CYS A 666 12.21 28.71 -19.37
C CYS A 666 12.75 29.21 -18.04
N ILE A 667 13.42 28.35 -17.30
CA ILE A 667 14.01 28.60 -15.98
C ILE A 667 15.52 28.60 -16.16
N PRO A 668 16.20 29.77 -16.10
CA PRO A 668 17.64 29.84 -16.24
C PRO A 668 18.36 29.33 -15.01
N ASP A 669 19.58 28.79 -15.18
CA ASP A 669 20.43 28.37 -14.09
C ASP A 669 20.79 29.53 -13.16
N GLY A 670 20.85 29.21 -11.85
CA GLY A 670 21.12 30.19 -10.83
C GLY A 670 19.98 31.20 -10.58
N PHE A 671 18.77 30.88 -11.09
CA PHE A 671 17.59 31.69 -10.79
C PHE A 671 17.19 31.52 -9.31
N VAL A 672 17.08 32.65 -8.60
CA VAL A 672 16.76 32.66 -7.16
C VAL A 672 15.36 33.22 -6.95
N MET A 673 14.51 32.42 -6.28
CA MET A 673 13.16 32.82 -5.88
C MET A 673 13.09 33.23 -4.41
#